data_d6c5776d6613e7195d7c0562f6f8e4e1
#
_entry.id   d6c5776d6613e7195d7c0562f6f8e4e1
#
_cell.length_a   1.000
_cell.length_b   1.000
_cell.length_c   1.000
_cell.angle_alpha   90.00
_cell.angle_beta   90.00
_cell.angle_gamma   90.00
#
_symmetry.space_group_name_H-M   'P 1'
#
loop_
_entity.id
_entity.type
_entity.pdbx_description
1 polymer ?
#
loop_
_entity_poly.entity_id
_entity_poly.type
_entity_poly.pdbx_seq_one_letter_code
_entity_poly.pdbx_strand_id
1 'polypeptide(L)'
;MAREIDYGTSKKVIKKEVSYLGRDFSDIRNNLIEFAKTYFPNQYNDFNEASPGMMFIEMAAYVGDVLNYYVDNQFRETMLQHAEERKNILAIAQSYGYKPSLATPATVELTIEVDVPAKTIGSGASATYQPDLTYAGVIEANSSVLAGNGTEFNLLDVVNFKVSSSLDPMEIETLQPTSGNIPTNFRLRKNVLAKSGKRAVETFTFTSAKKFDKIVLKNAKPTEIISVTDSDSNKFYEVPFLAQDTVFDSVENTSLNDPSLSTYQNDTPYLLKLIKTARRFTTHIREDDKMELKFGSGVSENADEDLIPNPDNVGSSLGFGVSRLDEAFDPSNFLKTQTFGLAPNNTTLTVEYAYGGTIDHNVASNDITRFNRLTYTLNKANLNQANATTSEQSLRVFNDLPSSGGSSGETLIEIKQNASAYFNAQNRAVTRQDYITRCYNLPQKFGNIAKAFIVQDEQLEVGQLEVIDGKIRQVKNDNVIPNPLALNLYCLGYDTNRKLVALNTAVKRNLKTYLSQYRILTDAINIKDGYVINVGVRFAITTKRGMNANVILRKAIAQVREFFRIEKWQINQPIILSDLAYQISLVDGVVSVVPPKDNNPNNDLIMIENKHLVSGGYSGNVYDLQAATKDGVIYPSMDPAIFEIKLPNTDIEGRVVGDM
;
A
#
# COMPACT_ATOMS: atom_id res chain seq x y z
N MET A 1 -60.16 -32.46 22.43
CA MET A 1 -61.52 -32.47 23.07
C MET A 1 -61.32 -32.65 24.58
N ALA A 2 -61.25 -31.57 25.35
CA ALA A 2 -61.31 -31.62 26.80
C ALA A 2 -62.69 -31.12 27.20
N ARG A 3 -63.45 -31.95 27.92
CA ARG A 3 -64.78 -31.65 28.44
C ARG A 3 -64.63 -30.59 29.54
N GLU A 4 -65.27 -29.42 29.36
CA GLU A 4 -65.58 -28.48 30.43
C GLU A 4 -66.60 -29.13 31.36
N ILE A 5 -66.26 -29.19 32.65
CA ILE A 5 -67.19 -29.49 33.71
C ILE A 5 -67.60 -28.14 34.33
N ASP A 6 -68.82 -27.75 34.02
CA ASP A 6 -69.43 -26.54 34.55
C ASP A 6 -69.84 -26.76 36.03
N TYR A 7 -69.05 -26.12 36.94
CA TYR A 7 -69.49 -25.93 38.33
C TYR A 7 -70.03 -24.52 38.48
N GLY A 8 -71.33 -24.42 38.34
CA GLY A 8 -72.09 -23.20 38.56
C GLY A 8 -71.86 -22.54 39.90
N THR A 9 -70.99 -21.58 39.93
CA THR A 9 -71.01 -20.40 40.80
C THR A 9 -70.24 -19.29 40.07
N SER A 10 -70.99 -18.31 39.53
CA SER A 10 -70.46 -17.15 38.87
C SER A 10 -69.68 -16.27 39.84
N LYS A 11 -68.45 -16.62 40.11
CA LYS A 11 -67.44 -15.64 40.50
C LYS A 11 -66.86 -15.11 39.21
N LYS A 12 -67.20 -13.84 38.88
CA LYS A 12 -66.53 -13.06 37.87
C LYS A 12 -65.02 -13.12 38.18
N VAL A 13 -64.30 -14.01 37.47
CA VAL A 13 -62.83 -14.01 37.53
C VAL A 13 -62.44 -12.74 36.78
N ILE A 14 -62.13 -11.71 37.52
CA ILE A 14 -61.50 -10.51 37.01
C ILE A 14 -60.13 -11.00 36.50
N LYS A 15 -59.95 -11.14 35.18
CA LYS A 15 -58.64 -11.34 34.58
C LYS A 15 -57.84 -10.10 34.90
N LYS A 16 -56.90 -10.22 35.83
CA LYS A 16 -55.92 -9.20 36.18
C LYS A 16 -54.82 -9.26 35.10
N GLU A 17 -55.06 -8.69 33.94
CA GLU A 17 -54.03 -8.49 32.93
C GLU A 17 -53.51 -7.07 33.02
N VAL A 18 -52.27 -6.90 33.50
CA VAL A 18 -51.53 -5.65 33.43
C VAL A 18 -50.63 -5.71 32.20
N SER A 19 -50.79 -4.74 31.31
CA SER A 19 -49.92 -4.62 30.12
C SER A 19 -48.57 -4.04 30.53
N TYR A 20 -47.50 -4.76 30.20
CA TYR A 20 -46.13 -4.30 30.45
C TYR A 20 -45.46 -3.71 29.18
N LEU A 21 -46.24 -3.48 28.09
CA LEU A 21 -45.76 -3.06 26.80
C LEU A 21 -45.69 -1.53 26.57
N GLY A 22 -46.17 -0.75 27.55
CA GLY A 22 -46.12 0.72 27.46
C GLY A 22 -44.71 1.24 27.60
N ARG A 23 -44.27 2.09 26.67
CA ARG A 23 -42.91 2.68 26.65
C ARG A 23 -42.89 4.17 26.96
N ASP A 24 -43.97 4.88 26.61
CA ASP A 24 -44.08 6.31 26.76
C ASP A 24 -44.63 6.69 28.16
N PHE A 25 -44.34 7.88 28.60
CA PHE A 25 -44.84 8.43 29.89
C PHE A 25 -46.33 8.21 30.07
N SER A 26 -47.13 8.50 29.01
CA SER A 26 -48.61 8.34 29.05
C SER A 26 -49.04 6.89 29.23
N ASP A 27 -48.38 5.96 28.58
CA ASP A 27 -48.66 4.54 28.69
C ASP A 27 -48.26 3.98 30.05
N ILE A 28 -47.11 4.34 30.55
CA ILE A 28 -46.64 3.93 31.89
C ILE A 28 -47.59 4.51 32.98
N ARG A 29 -47.96 5.77 32.84
CA ARG A 29 -48.95 6.41 33.73
C ARG A 29 -50.27 5.67 33.76
N ASN A 30 -50.82 5.37 32.55
CA ASN A 30 -52.09 4.65 32.44
C ASN A 30 -51.98 3.23 33.00
N ASN A 31 -50.93 2.52 32.73
CA ASN A 31 -50.65 1.19 33.28
C ASN A 31 -50.53 1.20 34.80
N LEU A 32 -49.88 2.21 35.39
CA LEU A 32 -49.80 2.37 36.83
C LEU A 32 -51.14 2.69 37.45
N ILE A 33 -51.99 3.50 36.80
CA ILE A 33 -53.38 3.76 37.22
C ILE A 33 -54.21 2.49 37.17
N GLU A 34 -54.14 1.70 36.08
CA GLU A 34 -54.83 0.43 35.97
C GLU A 34 -54.33 -0.59 37.00
N PHE A 35 -53.05 -0.64 37.22
CA PHE A 35 -52.44 -1.45 38.28
C PHE A 35 -52.97 -1.07 39.64
N ALA A 36 -52.99 0.21 40.01
CA ALA A 36 -53.54 0.69 41.27
C ALA A 36 -55.05 0.34 41.41
N LYS A 37 -55.83 0.54 40.38
CA LYS A 37 -57.27 0.16 40.37
C LYS A 37 -57.49 -1.34 40.53
N THR A 38 -56.62 -2.15 39.94
CA THR A 38 -56.73 -3.61 39.93
C THR A 38 -56.27 -4.25 41.24
N TYR A 39 -55.18 -3.79 41.82
CA TYR A 39 -54.56 -4.43 42.96
C TYR A 39 -54.89 -3.74 44.31
N PHE A 40 -55.23 -2.43 44.28
CA PHE A 40 -55.50 -1.63 45.48
C PHE A 40 -56.89 -0.93 45.43
N PRO A 41 -57.98 -1.58 44.97
CA PRO A 41 -59.25 -0.93 44.73
C PRO A 41 -59.93 -0.34 45.95
N ASN A 42 -59.61 -0.85 47.15
CA ASN A 42 -60.20 -0.38 48.43
C ASN A 42 -59.28 0.56 49.20
N GLN A 43 -58.02 0.73 48.76
CA GLN A 43 -57.01 1.50 49.46
C GLN A 43 -56.73 2.86 48.83
N TYR A 44 -56.87 2.93 47.49
CA TYR A 44 -56.65 4.14 46.72
C TYR A 44 -57.62 4.29 45.57
N ASN A 45 -58.51 5.31 45.65
CA ASN A 45 -59.54 5.58 44.65
C ASN A 45 -59.52 7.01 44.09
N ASP A 46 -58.61 7.85 44.58
CA ASP A 46 -58.51 9.25 44.16
C ASP A 46 -57.43 9.41 43.04
N PHE A 47 -57.92 9.36 41.81
CA PHE A 47 -57.09 9.54 40.59
C PHE A 47 -57.19 10.96 40.01
N ASN A 48 -57.51 11.94 40.86
CA ASN A 48 -57.51 13.35 40.49
C ASN A 48 -56.07 13.82 40.31
N GLU A 49 -55.79 14.61 39.26
CA GLU A 49 -54.44 15.16 39.00
C GLU A 49 -53.88 16.02 40.13
N ALA A 50 -54.75 16.60 40.97
CA ALA A 50 -54.34 17.38 42.10
C ALA A 50 -54.02 16.54 43.38
N SER A 51 -54.22 15.22 43.33
CA SER A 51 -54.05 14.36 44.50
C SER A 51 -52.55 13.99 44.71
N PRO A 52 -52.07 13.94 45.97
CA PRO A 52 -50.70 13.54 46.26
C PRO A 52 -50.35 12.13 45.75
N GLY A 53 -51.30 11.20 45.72
CA GLY A 53 -51.09 9.86 45.23
C GLY A 53 -50.91 9.83 43.70
N MET A 54 -51.63 10.69 42.99
CA MET A 54 -51.46 10.82 41.54
C MET A 54 -50.12 11.43 41.20
N MET A 55 -49.62 12.38 41.97
CA MET A 55 -48.27 12.95 41.85
C MET A 55 -47.19 11.86 41.97
N PHE A 56 -47.32 10.89 42.89
CA PHE A 56 -46.39 9.76 42.99
C PHE A 56 -46.49 8.82 41.80
N ILE A 57 -47.67 8.58 41.26
CA ILE A 57 -47.87 7.77 40.05
C ILE A 57 -47.19 8.45 38.83
N GLU A 58 -47.38 9.75 38.67
CA GLU A 58 -46.73 10.53 37.61
C GLU A 58 -45.20 10.59 37.76
N MET A 59 -44.71 10.77 38.99
CA MET A 59 -43.28 10.73 39.24
C MET A 59 -42.70 9.35 38.96
N ALA A 60 -43.40 8.26 39.32
CA ALA A 60 -42.98 6.90 38.95
C ALA A 60 -43.03 6.65 37.46
N ALA A 61 -44.05 7.16 36.75
CA ALA A 61 -44.13 7.10 35.30
C ALA A 61 -43.00 7.88 34.61
N TYR A 62 -42.66 9.06 35.10
CA TYR A 62 -41.54 9.85 34.61
C TYR A 62 -40.21 9.12 34.79
N VAL A 63 -39.95 8.53 35.96
CA VAL A 63 -38.75 7.72 36.19
C VAL A 63 -38.72 6.52 35.27
N GLY A 64 -39.87 5.86 35.03
CA GLY A 64 -39.99 4.75 34.11
C GLY A 64 -39.68 5.14 32.64
N ASP A 65 -40.18 6.26 32.19
CA ASP A 65 -39.94 6.82 30.85
C ASP A 65 -38.45 7.17 30.66
N VAL A 66 -37.84 7.85 31.62
CA VAL A 66 -36.41 8.16 31.63
C VAL A 66 -35.57 6.88 31.59
N LEU A 67 -35.92 5.87 32.39
CA LEU A 67 -35.20 4.59 32.38
C LEU A 67 -35.34 3.86 31.02
N ASN A 68 -36.52 3.86 30.44
CA ASN A 68 -36.72 3.30 29.10
C ASN A 68 -35.90 4.02 28.04
N TYR A 69 -35.86 5.34 28.08
CA TYR A 69 -35.01 6.14 27.20
C TYR A 69 -33.53 5.74 27.32
N TYR A 70 -33.02 5.61 28.54
CA TYR A 70 -31.64 5.18 28.74
C TYR A 70 -31.40 3.75 28.28
N VAL A 71 -32.31 2.83 28.50
CA VAL A 71 -32.20 1.44 28.03
C VAL A 71 -32.21 1.39 26.51
N ASP A 72 -33.14 2.08 25.84
CA ASP A 72 -33.20 2.13 24.39
C ASP A 72 -31.95 2.80 23.81
N ASN A 73 -31.46 3.85 24.42
CA ASN A 73 -30.24 4.51 24.00
C ASN A 73 -29.03 3.59 24.16
N GLN A 74 -28.87 2.90 25.30
CA GLN A 74 -27.80 1.93 25.50
C GLN A 74 -27.89 0.78 24.51
N PHE A 75 -29.10 0.30 24.17
CA PHE A 75 -29.27 -0.73 23.16
C PHE A 75 -28.90 -0.25 21.76
N ARG A 76 -29.26 0.98 21.39
CA ARG A 76 -28.86 1.60 20.12
C ARG A 76 -27.33 1.73 20.03
N GLU A 77 -26.67 2.11 21.13
CA GLU A 77 -25.23 2.22 21.21
C GLU A 77 -24.47 0.89 21.02
N THR A 78 -25.15 -0.27 21.18
CA THR A 78 -24.52 -1.58 20.87
C THR A 78 -24.51 -1.93 19.39
N MET A 79 -25.25 -1.21 18.57
CA MET A 79 -25.36 -1.46 17.13
C MET A 79 -24.53 -0.43 16.35
N LEU A 80 -23.58 -0.89 15.55
CA LEU A 80 -22.68 -0.01 14.78
C LEU A 80 -23.40 1.06 13.96
N GLN A 81 -24.55 0.71 13.36
CA GLN A 81 -25.33 1.64 12.53
C GLN A 81 -25.96 2.77 13.34
N HIS A 82 -26.39 2.49 14.57
CA HIS A 82 -27.16 3.39 15.43
C HIS A 82 -26.34 4.07 16.51
N ALA A 83 -25.13 3.55 16.82
CA ALA A 83 -24.25 4.14 17.83
C ALA A 83 -23.85 5.58 17.44
N GLU A 84 -23.90 6.50 18.37
CA GLU A 84 -23.57 7.91 18.19
C GLU A 84 -22.29 8.30 18.95
N GLU A 85 -22.01 7.61 20.06
CA GLU A 85 -20.81 7.87 20.85
C GLU A 85 -19.53 7.32 20.17
N ARG A 86 -18.54 8.19 19.96
CA ARG A 86 -17.25 7.86 19.35
C ARG A 86 -16.59 6.63 19.98
N LYS A 87 -16.60 6.55 21.31
CA LYS A 87 -16.02 5.45 22.09
C LYS A 87 -16.62 4.10 21.69
N ASN A 88 -17.96 4.04 21.60
CA ASN A 88 -18.67 2.81 21.27
C ASN A 88 -18.44 2.41 19.80
N ILE A 89 -18.47 3.39 18.87
CA ILE A 89 -18.19 3.16 17.44
C ILE A 89 -16.78 2.59 17.27
N LEU A 90 -15.76 3.18 17.92
CA LEU A 90 -14.38 2.67 17.87
C LEU A 90 -14.27 1.25 18.43
N ALA A 91 -14.92 0.97 19.57
CA ALA A 91 -14.89 -0.36 20.18
C ALA A 91 -15.57 -1.42 19.28
N ILE A 92 -16.72 -1.09 18.69
CA ILE A 92 -17.43 -2.01 17.78
C ILE A 92 -16.64 -2.20 16.48
N ALA A 93 -16.08 -1.13 15.89
CA ALA A 93 -15.24 -1.23 14.68
C ALA A 93 -14.03 -2.15 14.91
N GLN A 94 -13.37 -2.01 16.06
CA GLN A 94 -12.27 -2.89 16.45
C GLN A 94 -12.71 -4.34 16.68
N SER A 95 -13.92 -4.57 17.21
CA SER A 95 -14.45 -5.94 17.35
C SER A 95 -14.74 -6.60 16.02
N TYR A 96 -15.00 -5.81 14.96
CA TYR A 96 -15.09 -6.28 13.57
C TYR A 96 -13.73 -6.47 12.91
N GLY A 97 -12.63 -6.22 13.63
CA GLY A 97 -11.26 -6.30 13.13
C GLY A 97 -10.80 -5.07 12.35
N TYR A 98 -11.65 -4.03 12.26
CA TYR A 98 -11.31 -2.79 11.57
C TYR A 98 -10.54 -1.84 12.48
N LYS A 99 -9.38 -1.36 12.01
CA LYS A 99 -8.57 -0.35 12.69
C LYS A 99 -8.75 0.99 11.98
N PRO A 100 -9.53 1.92 12.56
CA PRO A 100 -9.74 3.24 11.97
C PRO A 100 -8.44 4.03 11.84
N SER A 101 -8.34 4.86 10.81
CA SER A 101 -7.22 5.79 10.64
C SER A 101 -7.45 7.05 11.48
N LEU A 102 -6.52 7.35 12.41
CA LEU A 102 -6.59 8.55 13.26
C LEU A 102 -6.11 9.80 12.55
N ALA A 103 -5.22 9.64 11.59
CA ALA A 103 -4.68 10.71 10.77
C ALA A 103 -4.15 10.12 9.46
N THR A 104 -4.31 10.87 8.39
CA THR A 104 -3.70 10.52 7.10
C THR A 104 -2.64 11.57 6.79
N PRO A 105 -1.38 11.16 6.62
CA PRO A 105 -0.32 12.09 6.27
C PRO A 105 -0.50 12.60 4.85
N ALA A 106 -0.14 13.87 4.63
CA ALA A 106 -0.11 14.46 3.30
C ALA A 106 1.04 13.88 2.48
N THR A 107 0.83 13.75 1.19
CA THR A 107 1.85 13.38 0.20
C THR A 107 2.12 14.54 -0.73
N VAL A 108 3.37 14.67 -1.16
CA VAL A 108 3.82 15.71 -2.07
C VAL A 108 4.82 15.14 -3.06
N GLU A 109 4.75 15.57 -4.30
CA GLU A 109 5.80 15.33 -5.28
C GLU A 109 6.80 16.49 -5.20
N LEU A 110 8.05 16.17 -4.90
CA LEU A 110 9.15 17.11 -4.79
C LEU A 110 10.00 17.05 -6.05
N THR A 111 10.34 18.20 -6.57
CA THR A 111 11.34 18.35 -7.62
C THR A 111 12.67 18.69 -6.97
N ILE A 112 13.69 17.87 -7.23
CA ILE A 112 15.05 18.09 -6.72
C ILE A 112 15.98 18.35 -7.90
N GLU A 113 16.76 19.40 -7.78
CA GLU A 113 17.73 19.84 -8.79
C GLU A 113 19.16 19.78 -8.24
N VAL A 114 20.09 19.43 -9.13
CA VAL A 114 21.53 19.52 -8.89
C VAL A 114 22.24 19.98 -10.15
N ASP A 115 23.18 20.92 -10.00
CA ASP A 115 23.99 21.41 -11.10
C ASP A 115 25.32 20.64 -11.14
N VAL A 116 25.66 20.07 -12.31
CA VAL A 116 26.89 19.29 -12.52
C VAL A 116 27.72 19.92 -13.64
N PRO A 117 29.06 19.80 -13.60
CA PRO A 117 29.90 20.35 -14.65
C PRO A 117 29.73 19.62 -15.98
N ALA A 118 30.05 20.28 -17.06
CA ALA A 118 30.05 19.69 -18.38
C ALA A 118 31.31 18.83 -18.61
N LYS A 119 31.13 17.68 -19.25
CA LYS A 119 32.19 16.81 -19.76
C LYS A 119 32.24 16.92 -21.27
N THR A 120 33.41 17.20 -21.80
CA THR A 120 33.62 17.24 -23.26
C THR A 120 33.93 15.84 -23.78
N ILE A 121 33.21 15.42 -24.80
CA ILE A 121 33.43 14.16 -25.52
C ILE A 121 33.82 14.50 -26.94
N GLY A 122 34.98 13.98 -27.39
CA GLY A 122 35.56 14.29 -28.69
C GLY A 122 36.45 15.52 -28.67
N SER A 123 36.94 15.93 -29.84
CA SER A 123 37.85 17.08 -29.97
C SER A 123 37.53 17.88 -31.24
N GLY A 124 37.85 19.17 -31.23
CA GLY A 124 37.66 20.07 -32.39
C GLY A 124 36.19 20.38 -32.67
N ALA A 125 35.84 20.49 -33.95
CA ALA A 125 34.49 20.85 -34.43
C ALA A 125 33.43 19.77 -34.13
N SER A 126 33.83 18.57 -33.76
CA SER A 126 32.95 17.44 -33.40
C SER A 126 32.82 17.25 -31.89
N ALA A 127 33.31 18.19 -31.08
CA ALA A 127 33.18 18.10 -29.63
C ALA A 127 31.72 18.22 -29.19
N THR A 128 31.24 17.23 -28.43
CA THR A 128 29.93 17.24 -27.79
C THR A 128 30.08 17.46 -26.29
N TYR A 129 29.11 18.15 -25.71
CA TYR A 129 29.10 18.47 -24.28
C TYR A 129 27.96 17.72 -23.60
N GLN A 130 28.29 16.96 -22.57
CA GLN A 130 27.32 16.19 -21.78
C GLN A 130 27.52 16.45 -20.28
N PRO A 131 26.49 16.23 -19.45
CA PRO A 131 26.68 16.34 -18.00
C PRO A 131 27.68 15.30 -17.48
N ASP A 132 28.58 15.72 -16.62
CA ASP A 132 29.48 14.79 -15.94
C ASP A 132 28.79 14.17 -14.72
N LEU A 133 28.16 13.01 -14.92
CA LEU A 133 27.42 12.28 -13.89
C LEU A 133 28.33 11.75 -12.75
N THR A 134 29.64 11.86 -12.86
CA THR A 134 30.53 11.52 -11.74
C THR A 134 30.40 12.49 -10.57
N TYR A 135 29.98 13.74 -10.84
CA TYR A 135 29.66 14.76 -9.84
C TYR A 135 28.21 14.70 -9.35
N ALA A 136 27.39 13.82 -9.89
CA ALA A 136 26.05 13.57 -9.42
C ALA A 136 26.06 12.56 -8.27
N GLY A 137 25.39 12.90 -7.18
CA GLY A 137 25.30 12.04 -5.99
C GLY A 137 23.97 11.33 -5.86
N VAL A 138 23.79 10.71 -4.70
CA VAL A 138 22.57 10.00 -4.31
C VAL A 138 22.03 10.62 -3.02
N ILE A 139 20.74 10.94 -2.99
CA ILE A 139 20.03 11.37 -1.78
C ILE A 139 19.30 10.16 -1.22
N GLU A 140 19.58 9.83 0.05
CA GLU A 140 18.99 8.68 0.73
C GLU A 140 17.54 8.95 1.13
N ALA A 141 16.71 7.89 1.15
CA ALA A 141 15.29 7.93 1.49
C ALA A 141 14.98 8.49 2.91
N ASN A 142 15.98 8.47 3.81
CA ASN A 142 15.81 9.04 5.16
C ASN A 142 16.00 10.57 5.22
N SER A 143 16.23 11.22 4.10
CA SER A 143 16.30 12.67 4.03
C SER A 143 14.93 13.29 4.21
N SER A 144 14.88 14.46 4.84
CA SER A 144 13.63 15.20 5.06
C SER A 144 13.74 16.64 4.63
N VAL A 145 12.62 17.20 4.21
CA VAL A 145 12.46 18.59 3.80
C VAL A 145 11.48 19.30 4.71
N LEU A 146 11.57 20.61 4.78
CA LEU A 146 10.74 21.44 5.64
C LEU A 146 9.92 22.43 4.80
N ALA A 147 8.63 22.46 5.05
CA ALA A 147 7.72 23.47 4.52
C ALA A 147 7.78 24.77 5.33
N GLY A 148 7.27 25.85 4.76
CA GLY A 148 7.24 27.17 5.40
C GLY A 148 6.45 27.20 6.72
N ASN A 149 5.41 26.39 6.82
CA ASN A 149 4.61 26.23 8.05
C ASN A 149 5.28 25.33 9.13
N GLY A 150 6.49 24.81 8.88
CA GLY A 150 7.21 23.91 9.80
C GLY A 150 6.82 22.45 9.71
N THR A 151 6.02 22.06 8.72
CA THR A 151 5.71 20.65 8.45
C THR A 151 6.90 19.95 7.84
N GLU A 152 7.29 18.80 8.41
CA GLU A 152 8.36 17.96 7.91
C GLU A 152 7.79 16.89 6.95
N PHE A 153 8.45 16.74 5.79
CA PHE A 153 8.16 15.69 4.82
C PHE A 153 9.40 14.81 4.66
N ASN A 154 9.22 13.50 4.78
CA ASN A 154 10.27 12.51 4.61
C ASN A 154 10.19 11.93 3.20
N LEU A 155 11.34 11.83 2.52
CA LEU A 155 11.42 11.22 1.21
C LEU A 155 11.09 9.72 1.34
N LEU A 156 10.25 9.24 0.41
CA LEU A 156 9.87 7.82 0.39
C LEU A 156 10.92 6.96 -0.32
N ASP A 157 11.57 7.53 -1.33
CA ASP A 157 12.52 6.84 -2.19
C ASP A 157 13.88 7.52 -2.24
N VAL A 158 14.88 6.74 -2.66
CA VAL A 158 16.23 7.22 -2.95
C VAL A 158 16.24 8.00 -4.26
N VAL A 159 16.86 9.18 -4.29
CA VAL A 159 17.03 9.97 -5.51
C VAL A 159 18.45 9.80 -6.04
N ASN A 160 18.58 9.04 -7.14
CA ASN A 160 19.87 8.77 -7.75
C ASN A 160 20.02 9.54 -9.08
N PHE A 161 20.83 10.60 -9.09
CA PHE A 161 21.07 11.41 -10.27
C PHE A 161 22.02 10.78 -11.31
N LYS A 162 22.55 9.58 -11.05
CA LYS A 162 23.40 8.86 -12.02
C LYS A 162 22.61 8.01 -12.99
N VAL A 163 21.34 7.78 -12.71
CA VAL A 163 20.47 6.85 -13.43
C VAL A 163 19.24 7.57 -13.95
N SER A 164 18.86 7.26 -15.19
CA SER A 164 17.56 7.62 -15.78
C SER A 164 16.88 6.37 -16.29
N SER A 165 15.61 6.20 -15.99
CA SER A 165 14.83 5.03 -16.37
C SER A 165 13.40 5.41 -16.76
N SER A 166 12.63 4.44 -17.25
CA SER A 166 11.21 4.61 -17.56
C SER A 166 10.35 4.97 -16.35
N LEU A 167 10.74 4.52 -15.15
CA LEU A 167 10.06 4.85 -13.89
C LEU A 167 10.52 6.17 -13.29
N ASP A 168 11.82 6.47 -13.39
CA ASP A 168 12.47 7.62 -12.76
C ASP A 168 13.27 8.39 -13.83
N PRO A 169 12.57 9.09 -14.74
CA PRO A 169 13.21 9.83 -15.81
C PRO A 169 13.93 11.05 -15.23
N MET A 170 15.15 11.28 -15.69
CA MET A 170 15.95 12.45 -15.34
C MET A 170 15.85 13.48 -16.46
N GLU A 171 15.46 14.69 -16.13
CA GLU A 171 15.51 15.83 -17.04
C GLU A 171 16.89 16.48 -16.97
N ILE A 172 17.42 16.84 -18.14
CA ILE A 172 18.71 17.48 -18.29
C ILE A 172 18.52 18.84 -18.96
N GLU A 173 18.83 19.90 -18.26
CA GLU A 173 18.78 21.27 -18.77
C GLU A 173 20.20 21.82 -18.93
N THR A 174 20.46 22.47 -20.06
CA THR A 174 21.74 23.17 -20.28
C THR A 174 21.68 24.55 -19.65
N LEU A 175 22.54 24.81 -18.68
CA LEU A 175 22.66 26.16 -18.12
C LEU A 175 23.39 27.08 -19.10
N GLN A 176 23.04 28.38 -19.11
CA GLN A 176 23.57 29.37 -20.04
C GLN A 176 25.09 29.38 -20.04
N PRO A 177 25.73 29.40 -21.23
CA PRO A 177 27.18 29.39 -21.34
C PRO A 177 27.77 30.74 -20.87
N THR A 178 28.88 30.65 -20.13
CA THR A 178 29.60 31.82 -19.66
C THR A 178 30.52 32.43 -20.73
N SER A 179 30.87 31.70 -21.77
CA SER A 179 31.65 32.22 -22.89
C SER A 179 31.59 31.31 -24.12
N GLY A 180 31.29 31.90 -25.29
CA GLY A 180 31.50 31.23 -26.58
C GLY A 180 30.55 30.10 -26.94
N ASN A 181 29.31 30.10 -26.49
CA ASN A 181 28.31 29.07 -26.79
C ASN A 181 28.63 27.63 -26.29
N ILE A 182 29.61 27.50 -25.39
CA ILE A 182 30.01 26.21 -24.79
C ILE A 182 29.33 26.09 -23.42
N PRO A 183 28.51 25.06 -23.17
CA PRO A 183 27.89 24.85 -21.87
C PRO A 183 28.96 24.48 -20.84
N THR A 184 28.95 25.16 -19.71
CA THR A 184 29.85 24.88 -18.58
C THR A 184 29.24 23.93 -17.56
N ASN A 185 27.93 24.05 -17.36
CA ASN A 185 27.19 23.25 -16.39
C ASN A 185 25.85 22.80 -16.97
N PHE A 186 25.39 21.67 -16.45
CA PHE A 186 24.07 21.11 -16.72
C PHE A 186 23.31 20.99 -15.41
N ARG A 187 22.01 21.26 -15.45
CA ARG A 187 21.09 21.01 -14.37
C ARG A 187 20.41 19.67 -14.58
N LEU A 188 20.50 18.82 -13.58
CA LEU A 188 19.80 17.55 -13.50
C LEU A 188 18.59 17.73 -12.61
N ARG A 189 17.42 17.29 -13.05
CA ARG A 189 16.16 17.39 -12.32
C ARG A 189 15.53 16.04 -12.18
N LYS A 190 15.03 15.73 -10.98
CA LYS A 190 14.28 14.51 -10.68
C LYS A 190 13.13 14.79 -9.73
N ASN A 191 12.06 14.01 -9.88
CA ASN A 191 10.91 14.07 -9.01
C ASN A 191 10.95 12.89 -8.01
N VAL A 192 10.51 13.14 -6.78
CA VAL A 192 10.41 12.14 -5.73
C VAL A 192 9.18 12.39 -4.87
N LEU A 193 8.52 11.32 -4.43
CA LEU A 193 7.41 11.42 -3.49
C LEU A 193 7.93 11.56 -2.05
N ALA A 194 7.28 12.44 -1.29
CA ALA A 194 7.54 12.60 0.13
C ALA A 194 6.23 12.56 0.92
N LYS A 195 6.32 12.12 2.18
CA LYS A 195 5.18 11.93 3.08
C LYS A 195 5.39 12.74 4.34
N SER A 196 4.36 13.47 4.78
CA SER A 196 4.42 14.26 6.00
C SER A 196 4.38 13.38 7.25
N GLY A 197 5.03 13.80 8.32
CA GLY A 197 4.99 13.15 9.63
C GLY A 197 6.29 13.24 10.39
N LYS A 198 6.18 13.08 11.71
CA LYS A 198 7.32 13.06 12.63
C LYS A 198 7.48 11.67 13.24
N ARG A 199 8.71 11.26 13.50
CA ARG A 199 9.02 10.04 14.25
C ARG A 199 9.22 10.37 15.73
N ALA A 200 8.72 9.50 16.61
CA ALA A 200 8.93 9.56 18.05
C ALA A 200 9.43 8.20 18.56
N VAL A 201 10.26 8.25 19.56
CA VAL A 201 10.75 7.08 20.31
C VAL A 201 10.35 7.28 21.77
N GLU A 202 9.64 6.31 22.35
CA GLU A 202 9.25 6.30 23.75
C GLU A 202 9.70 5.02 24.43
N THR A 203 10.08 5.13 25.70
CA THR A 203 10.52 3.99 26.50
C THR A 203 9.57 3.75 27.65
N PHE A 204 9.25 2.48 27.91
CA PHE A 204 8.35 2.03 28.96
C PHE A 204 9.03 0.92 29.76
N THR A 205 9.20 1.13 31.09
CA THR A 205 9.87 0.17 31.97
C THR A 205 8.85 -0.69 32.70
N PHE A 206 9.03 -2.00 32.64
CA PHE A 206 8.23 -3.00 33.32
C PHE A 206 9.08 -3.72 34.37
N THR A 207 8.66 -3.65 35.62
CA THR A 207 9.34 -4.31 36.75
C THR A 207 8.84 -5.73 37.00
N SER A 208 7.58 -5.98 36.68
CA SER A 208 6.93 -7.30 36.83
C SER A 208 5.90 -7.52 35.74
N ALA A 209 5.68 -8.77 35.36
CA ALA A 209 4.67 -9.12 34.38
C ALA A 209 3.26 -8.92 34.94
N LYS A 210 2.44 -8.20 34.21
CA LYS A 210 1.00 -8.06 34.46
C LYS A 210 0.22 -8.64 33.29
N LYS A 211 -0.78 -9.47 33.58
CA LYS A 211 -1.65 -10.03 32.54
C LYS A 211 -2.39 -8.91 31.82
N PHE A 212 -2.29 -8.91 30.49
CA PHE A 212 -2.93 -7.92 29.61
C PHE A 212 -2.55 -6.48 29.94
N ASP A 213 -1.28 -6.25 30.30
CA ASP A 213 -0.78 -4.91 30.58
C ASP A 213 -0.87 -4.01 29.36
N LYS A 214 -0.99 -2.71 29.60
CA LYS A 214 -1.29 -1.71 28.59
C LYS A 214 -0.36 -0.52 28.73
N ILE A 215 0.12 -0.03 27.60
CA ILE A 215 0.83 1.24 27.52
C ILE A 215 0.12 2.18 26.57
N VAL A 216 0.20 3.47 26.82
CA VAL A 216 -0.43 4.50 25.99
C VAL A 216 0.66 5.42 25.47
N LEU A 217 0.69 5.61 24.15
CA LEU A 217 1.62 6.53 23.51
C LEU A 217 1.26 7.98 23.85
N LYS A 218 2.29 8.82 24.07
CA LYS A 218 2.10 10.22 24.49
C LYS A 218 1.49 11.08 23.39
N ASN A 219 1.99 10.91 22.15
CA ASN A 219 1.53 11.72 21.04
C ASN A 219 0.18 11.23 20.53
N ALA A 220 -0.73 12.16 20.30
CA ALA A 220 -2.01 11.88 19.67
C ALA A 220 -1.83 11.64 18.17
N LYS A 221 -2.79 10.93 17.58
CA LYS A 221 -2.84 10.63 16.13
C LYS A 221 -1.60 9.92 15.60
N PRO A 222 -1.18 8.80 16.22
CA PRO A 222 -0.16 7.95 15.65
C PRO A 222 -0.67 7.33 14.35
N THR A 223 0.18 7.34 13.34
CA THR A 223 -0.14 6.82 12.00
C THR A 223 0.35 5.40 11.82
N GLU A 224 1.49 5.07 12.41
CA GLU A 224 2.14 3.76 12.23
C GLU A 224 3.07 3.46 13.41
N ILE A 225 3.09 2.20 13.86
CA ILE A 225 4.10 1.69 14.78
C ILE A 225 5.22 1.08 13.94
N ILE A 226 6.43 1.63 14.07
CA ILE A 226 7.61 1.21 13.29
C ILE A 226 8.26 0.00 13.94
N SER A 227 8.51 0.06 15.25
CA SER A 227 9.11 -1.06 15.99
C SER A 227 8.77 -1.01 17.48
N VAL A 228 8.70 -2.19 18.09
CA VAL A 228 8.62 -2.38 19.54
C VAL A 228 9.67 -3.40 19.92
N THR A 229 10.67 -2.98 20.68
CA THR A 229 11.81 -3.83 21.07
C THR A 229 12.03 -3.79 22.58
N ASP A 230 12.46 -4.92 23.15
CA ASP A 230 12.83 -5.00 24.56
C ASP A 230 14.31 -4.65 24.79
N SER A 231 14.75 -4.63 26.04
CA SER A 231 16.15 -4.35 26.42
C SER A 231 17.15 -5.37 25.86
N ASP A 232 16.70 -6.57 25.49
CA ASP A 232 17.51 -7.64 24.91
C ASP A 232 17.43 -7.65 23.37
N SER A 233 16.89 -6.57 22.78
CA SER A 233 16.69 -6.42 21.33
C SER A 233 15.70 -7.41 20.71
N ASN A 234 14.89 -8.11 21.50
CA ASN A 234 13.81 -8.92 20.96
C ASN A 234 12.65 -8.05 20.49
N LYS A 235 12.06 -8.43 19.35
CA LYS A 235 10.93 -7.71 18.77
C LYS A 235 9.60 -8.22 19.31
N PHE A 236 8.70 -7.29 19.57
CA PHE A 236 7.29 -7.55 19.76
C PHE A 236 6.53 -7.23 18.48
N TYR A 237 5.59 -8.10 18.10
CA TYR A 237 4.88 -8.02 16.84
C TYR A 237 3.43 -7.59 17.03
N GLU A 238 2.98 -6.67 16.18
CA GLU A 238 1.58 -6.30 16.14
C GLU A 238 0.76 -7.40 15.48
N VAL A 239 -0.31 -7.82 16.15
CA VAL A 239 -1.25 -8.83 15.67
C VAL A 239 -2.68 -8.31 15.74
N PRO A 240 -3.58 -8.74 14.85
CA PRO A 240 -4.99 -8.36 14.90
C PRO A 240 -5.67 -8.79 16.21
N PHE A 241 -5.29 -9.96 16.73
CA PHE A 241 -5.78 -10.49 18.01
C PHE A 241 -4.69 -11.32 18.71
N LEU A 242 -4.63 -11.24 20.03
CA LEU A 242 -3.55 -11.83 20.82
C LEU A 242 -3.42 -13.37 20.71
N ALA A 243 -4.48 -14.06 20.33
CA ALA A 243 -4.43 -15.51 20.13
C ALA A 243 -3.69 -15.94 18.83
N GLN A 244 -3.46 -15.00 17.89
CA GLN A 244 -2.68 -15.30 16.69
C GLN A 244 -1.20 -15.44 17.06
N ASP A 245 -0.68 -16.66 16.99
CA ASP A 245 0.70 -16.98 17.36
C ASP A 245 1.69 -16.92 16.18
N THR A 246 1.16 -16.89 14.97
CA THR A 246 1.92 -16.91 13.74
C THR A 246 1.94 -15.53 13.12
N VAL A 247 3.12 -14.99 12.89
CA VAL A 247 3.35 -13.68 12.30
C VAL A 247 4.31 -13.78 11.14
N PHE A 248 4.22 -12.82 10.23
CA PHE A 248 5.18 -12.69 9.14
C PHE A 248 6.31 -11.76 9.59
N ASP A 249 7.52 -12.29 9.63
CA ASP A 249 8.71 -11.51 9.99
C ASP A 249 9.70 -11.43 8.83
N SER A 250 10.45 -10.36 8.85
CA SER A 250 11.53 -10.13 7.93
C SER A 250 12.84 -10.65 8.50
N VAL A 251 13.41 -11.62 7.82
CA VAL A 251 14.74 -12.14 8.14
C VAL A 251 15.73 -11.64 7.08
N GLU A 252 16.90 -11.17 7.50
CA GLU A 252 17.94 -10.74 6.56
C GLU A 252 18.31 -11.87 5.59
N ASN A 253 18.45 -11.53 4.31
CA ASN A 253 18.84 -12.47 3.27
C ASN A 253 20.36 -12.67 3.29
N THR A 254 20.82 -13.50 4.21
CA THR A 254 22.24 -13.85 4.36
C THR A 254 22.46 -15.33 4.08
N SER A 255 23.71 -15.70 3.81
CA SER A 255 24.08 -17.10 3.61
C SER A 255 23.83 -18.00 4.85
N LEU A 256 23.73 -17.38 6.03
CA LEU A 256 23.37 -18.10 7.27
C LEU A 256 21.88 -18.40 7.34
N ASN A 257 21.03 -17.50 6.87
CA ASN A 257 19.60 -17.63 6.95
C ASN A 257 18.98 -18.41 5.78
N ASP A 258 19.52 -18.21 4.57
CA ASP A 258 19.15 -18.98 3.38
C ASP A 258 20.29 -18.97 2.34
N PRO A 259 21.15 -20.00 2.31
CA PRO A 259 22.27 -20.05 1.39
C PRO A 259 21.87 -19.98 -0.09
N SER A 260 20.69 -20.49 -0.43
CA SER A 260 20.20 -20.56 -1.82
C SER A 260 19.75 -19.21 -2.37
N LEU A 261 19.34 -18.29 -1.50
CA LEU A 261 18.81 -16.98 -1.88
C LEU A 261 19.79 -15.82 -1.57
N SER A 262 20.90 -16.10 -0.89
CA SER A 262 21.88 -15.08 -0.48
C SER A 262 22.54 -14.35 -1.67
N THR A 263 22.57 -14.96 -2.85
CA THR A 263 23.05 -14.34 -4.09
C THR A 263 22.21 -13.13 -4.52
N TYR A 264 20.95 -13.06 -4.06
CA TYR A 264 20.02 -11.96 -4.36
C TYR A 264 19.92 -10.91 -3.24
N GLN A 265 20.87 -10.91 -2.30
CA GLN A 265 20.85 -10.02 -1.14
C GLN A 265 20.78 -8.53 -1.52
N ASN A 266 21.45 -8.12 -2.60
CA ASN A 266 21.47 -6.73 -3.06
C ASN A 266 20.09 -6.26 -3.55
N ASP A 267 19.34 -7.13 -4.23
CA ASP A 267 18.01 -6.83 -4.78
C ASP A 267 16.91 -7.08 -3.76
N THR A 268 17.12 -8.07 -2.90
CA THR A 268 16.13 -8.53 -1.91
C THR A 268 16.84 -8.72 -0.58
N PRO A 269 17.05 -7.65 0.20
CA PRO A 269 17.82 -7.70 1.44
C PRO A 269 17.12 -8.48 2.55
N TYR A 270 15.81 -8.67 2.46
CA TYR A 270 15.02 -9.39 3.46
C TYR A 270 14.15 -10.47 2.84
N LEU A 271 14.03 -11.59 3.56
CA LEU A 271 13.13 -12.69 3.26
C LEU A 271 11.93 -12.64 4.19
N LEU A 272 10.74 -12.83 3.64
CA LEU A 272 9.51 -12.94 4.42
C LEU A 272 9.34 -14.39 4.90
N LYS A 273 9.42 -14.61 6.19
CA LYS A 273 9.22 -15.92 6.81
C LYS A 273 8.01 -15.89 7.73
N LEU A 274 7.26 -16.97 7.73
CA LEU A 274 6.22 -17.20 8.71
C LEU A 274 6.88 -17.75 9.97
N ILE A 275 6.78 -17.03 11.06
CA ILE A 275 7.36 -17.43 12.36
C ILE A 275 6.27 -17.53 13.41
N LYS A 276 6.48 -18.42 14.38
CA LYS A 276 5.66 -18.52 15.58
C LYS A 276 6.34 -17.71 16.68
N THR A 277 5.61 -16.74 17.27
CA THR A 277 6.15 -15.89 18.33
C THR A 277 5.17 -15.73 19.49
N ALA A 278 5.73 -15.74 20.69
CA ALA A 278 5.00 -15.41 21.90
C ALA A 278 4.99 -13.88 22.20
N ARG A 279 5.96 -13.11 21.65
CA ARG A 279 6.08 -11.66 21.83
C ARG A 279 5.20 -10.92 20.86
N ARG A 280 4.00 -10.59 21.29
CA ARG A 280 2.99 -9.95 20.45
C ARG A 280 2.12 -9.00 21.24
N PHE A 281 1.55 -8.02 20.55
CA PHE A 281 0.65 -7.01 21.10
C PHE A 281 -0.45 -6.66 20.12
N THR A 282 -1.54 -6.13 20.65
CA THR A 282 -2.61 -5.52 19.85
C THR A 282 -2.65 -4.04 20.09
N THR A 283 -3.07 -3.28 19.08
CA THR A 283 -3.23 -1.83 19.17
C THR A 283 -4.70 -1.48 19.29
N HIS A 284 -5.02 -0.57 20.19
CA HIS A 284 -6.37 -0.03 20.38
C HIS A 284 -6.32 1.49 20.30
N ILE A 285 -7.30 2.05 19.64
CA ILE A 285 -7.48 3.51 19.56
C ILE A 285 -8.37 3.94 20.70
N ARG A 286 -7.90 4.92 21.47
CA ARG A 286 -8.63 5.52 22.56
C ARG A 286 -9.48 6.70 22.10
N GLU A 287 -10.38 7.14 22.96
CA GLU A 287 -11.23 8.29 22.73
C GLU A 287 -10.45 9.61 22.57
N ASP A 288 -9.27 9.71 23.21
CA ASP A 288 -8.36 10.86 23.16
C ASP A 288 -7.42 10.86 21.93
N ASP A 289 -7.74 10.08 20.89
CA ASP A 289 -6.94 9.89 19.66
C ASP A 289 -5.52 9.36 19.90
N LYS A 290 -5.28 8.80 21.08
CA LYS A 290 -4.03 8.11 21.39
C LYS A 290 -4.14 6.62 21.12
N MET A 291 -3.00 6.00 20.89
CA MET A 291 -2.93 4.57 20.70
C MET A 291 -2.48 3.87 21.98
N GLU A 292 -3.23 2.85 22.35
CA GLU A 292 -2.92 1.94 23.44
C GLU A 292 -2.38 0.63 22.86
N LEU A 293 -1.24 0.17 23.36
CA LEU A 293 -0.70 -1.15 23.08
C LEU A 293 -1.04 -2.07 24.22
N LYS A 294 -1.70 -3.19 23.92
CA LYS A 294 -2.09 -4.22 24.88
C LYS A 294 -1.27 -5.48 24.65
N PHE A 295 -0.57 -5.94 25.67
CA PHE A 295 0.27 -7.13 25.66
C PHE A 295 -0.48 -8.39 26.11
N GLY A 296 0.20 -9.52 26.04
CA GLY A 296 -0.37 -10.83 26.37
C GLY A 296 -0.60 -11.08 27.86
N SER A 297 -1.04 -12.29 28.16
CA SER A 297 -1.34 -12.72 29.54
C SER A 297 -0.31 -13.72 30.10
N GLY A 298 0.59 -14.25 29.24
CA GLY A 298 1.60 -15.22 29.65
C GLY A 298 2.65 -14.57 30.53
N VAL A 299 2.89 -15.16 31.69
CA VAL A 299 4.02 -14.83 32.54
C VAL A 299 5.15 -15.72 32.08
N SER A 300 6.07 -15.18 31.31
CA SER A 300 7.23 -15.89 30.81
C SER A 300 8.12 -16.35 31.95
N GLU A 301 8.79 -17.47 31.76
CA GLU A 301 9.89 -18.03 32.53
C GLU A 301 9.51 -19.04 33.62
N ASN A 302 8.47 -19.79 33.46
CA ASN A 302 8.43 -21.07 34.10
C ASN A 302 9.16 -22.07 33.20
N ALA A 303 10.36 -22.49 33.62
CA ALA A 303 11.11 -23.57 33.03
C ALA A 303 10.29 -24.89 32.93
N ASP A 304 9.16 -24.96 33.60
CA ASP A 304 8.22 -26.07 33.57
C ASP A 304 7.41 -26.17 32.27
N GLU A 305 7.28 -25.09 31.50
CA GLU A 305 6.60 -25.13 30.19
C GLU A 305 7.49 -25.71 29.08
N ASP A 306 8.82 -25.63 29.24
CA ASP A 306 9.79 -26.23 28.30
C ASP A 306 10.02 -27.72 28.54
N LEU A 307 9.56 -28.27 29.66
CA LEU A 307 9.72 -29.66 30.04
C LEU A 307 8.60 -30.61 29.54
N ILE A 308 7.50 -30.05 29.05
CA ILE A 308 6.48 -30.83 28.34
C ILE A 308 6.86 -30.80 26.85
N PRO A 309 7.41 -31.90 26.31
CA PRO A 309 7.74 -31.93 24.89
C PRO A 309 6.45 -31.65 24.11
N ASN A 310 6.40 -30.54 23.40
CA ASN A 310 5.32 -30.24 22.47
C ASN A 310 5.26 -31.40 21.47
N PRO A 311 4.14 -32.14 21.35
CA PRO A 311 4.00 -33.23 20.40
C PRO A 311 4.45 -32.86 18.98
N ASP A 312 4.29 -31.61 18.59
CA ASP A 312 4.75 -31.07 17.32
C ASP A 312 6.28 -31.11 17.13
N ASN A 313 7.05 -31.04 18.22
CA ASN A 313 8.51 -31.10 18.17
C ASN A 313 9.03 -32.55 18.22
N VAL A 314 8.27 -33.47 18.80
CA VAL A 314 8.62 -34.90 18.85
C VAL A 314 8.36 -35.59 17.50
N GLY A 315 7.35 -35.14 16.77
CA GLY A 315 7.02 -35.63 15.42
C GLY A 315 7.98 -35.18 14.32
N SER A 316 8.80 -34.15 14.55
CA SER A 316 9.72 -33.60 13.53
C SER A 316 10.92 -34.53 13.23
N SER A 317 11.17 -35.54 14.04
CA SER A 317 12.21 -36.56 13.82
C SER A 317 11.73 -37.77 13.03
N LEU A 318 10.43 -37.92 12.82
CA LEU A 318 9.85 -38.94 11.95
C LEU A 318 9.74 -38.36 10.54
N GLY A 319 10.68 -38.73 9.68
CA GLY A 319 10.76 -38.24 8.32
C GLY A 319 9.47 -38.44 7.52
N PHE A 320 9.17 -37.42 6.71
CA PHE A 320 8.19 -37.40 5.64
C PHE A 320 6.69 -37.39 6.00
N GLY A 321 6.07 -36.22 5.89
CA GLY A 321 4.71 -36.11 5.38
C GLY A 321 3.61 -35.85 6.39
N VAL A 322 3.88 -35.47 7.63
CA VAL A 322 2.82 -34.98 8.51
C VAL A 322 2.68 -33.46 8.29
N SER A 323 1.64 -33.08 7.58
CA SER A 323 1.26 -31.68 7.45
C SER A 323 0.75 -31.18 8.79
N ARG A 324 1.32 -30.11 9.33
CA ARG A 324 0.83 -29.41 10.54
C ARG A 324 -0.60 -28.86 10.42
N LEU A 325 -1.23 -29.07 9.28
CA LEU A 325 -2.62 -28.66 9.01
C LEU A 325 -3.65 -29.71 9.48
N ASP A 326 -3.21 -30.91 9.88
CA ASP A 326 -4.10 -32.00 10.29
C ASP A 326 -4.26 -32.13 11.82
N GLU A 327 -3.62 -31.24 12.59
CA GLU A 327 -3.81 -31.28 14.05
C GLU A 327 -5.13 -30.61 14.44
N ALA A 328 -5.98 -31.40 15.06
CA ALA A 328 -7.20 -30.94 15.70
C ALA A 328 -6.84 -29.97 16.82
N PHE A 329 -7.44 -28.80 16.79
CA PHE A 329 -7.35 -27.80 17.84
C PHE A 329 -7.93 -28.38 19.14
N ASP A 330 -7.06 -28.61 20.14
CA ASP A 330 -7.48 -29.08 21.45
C ASP A 330 -7.83 -27.89 22.37
N PRO A 331 -9.11 -27.67 22.70
CA PRO A 331 -9.52 -26.56 23.57
C PRO A 331 -8.95 -26.67 24.99
N SER A 332 -8.49 -27.85 25.43
CA SER A 332 -7.92 -28.03 26.77
C SER A 332 -6.56 -27.35 26.94
N ASN A 333 -5.85 -27.10 25.85
CA ASN A 333 -4.61 -26.34 25.83
C ASN A 333 -4.80 -24.83 26.07
N PHE A 334 -6.03 -24.33 26.00
CA PHE A 334 -6.35 -22.92 26.28
C PHE A 334 -5.99 -22.47 27.71
N LEU A 335 -5.93 -23.39 28.64
CA LEU A 335 -5.73 -23.08 30.06
C LEU A 335 -4.26 -23.02 30.48
N LYS A 336 -3.33 -23.57 29.71
CA LYS A 336 -1.93 -23.78 30.14
C LYS A 336 -0.86 -23.09 29.31
N THR A 337 -1.18 -22.49 28.18
CA THR A 337 -0.17 -22.01 27.24
C THR A 337 -0.20 -20.51 27.06
N GLN A 338 0.90 -19.99 26.53
CA GLN A 338 1.09 -18.63 26.01
C GLN A 338 0.07 -18.24 24.91
N THR A 339 -1.14 -18.77 24.97
CA THR A 339 -2.20 -18.63 23.95
C THR A 339 -2.45 -17.18 23.57
N PHE A 340 -2.30 -16.26 24.54
CA PHE A 340 -2.46 -14.84 24.30
C PHE A 340 -1.14 -14.06 24.24
N GLY A 341 0.00 -14.76 24.14
CA GLY A 341 1.32 -14.15 24.11
C GLY A 341 1.85 -13.75 25.48
N LEU A 342 3.10 -13.28 25.49
CA LEU A 342 3.83 -12.91 26.70
C LEU A 342 3.50 -11.48 27.13
N ALA A 343 3.43 -11.27 28.45
CA ALA A 343 3.47 -9.96 29.06
C ALA A 343 4.94 -9.52 29.23
N PRO A 344 5.28 -8.23 29.01
CA PRO A 344 6.61 -7.72 29.31
C PRO A 344 6.94 -7.87 30.79
N ASN A 345 8.15 -8.41 31.09
CA ASN A 345 8.61 -8.66 32.46
C ASN A 345 10.06 -8.23 32.61
N ASN A 346 10.37 -7.46 33.66
CA ASN A 346 11.71 -7.00 33.99
C ASN A 346 12.51 -6.46 32.76
N THR A 347 11.86 -5.65 31.97
CA THR A 347 12.42 -5.12 30.71
C THR A 347 11.98 -3.69 30.45
N THR A 348 12.73 -2.98 29.62
CA THR A 348 12.33 -1.67 29.09
C THR A 348 11.99 -1.83 27.63
N LEU A 349 10.74 -1.57 27.28
CA LEU A 349 10.32 -1.56 25.87
C LEU A 349 10.61 -0.20 25.27
N THR A 350 11.23 -0.21 24.10
CA THR A 350 11.43 0.95 23.23
C THR A 350 10.43 0.86 22.09
N VAL A 351 9.52 1.84 22.02
CA VAL A 351 8.49 1.95 20.99
C VAL A 351 8.85 3.10 20.06
N GLU A 352 9.11 2.78 18.80
CA GLU A 352 9.29 3.75 17.73
C GLU A 352 8.03 3.82 16.89
N TYR A 353 7.50 5.01 16.67
CA TYR A 353 6.28 5.22 15.90
C TYR A 353 6.29 6.54 15.15
N ALA A 354 5.49 6.62 14.08
CA ALA A 354 5.22 7.85 13.34
C ALA A 354 3.90 8.47 13.82
N TYR A 355 3.86 9.79 13.88
CA TYR A 355 2.66 10.54 14.28
C TYR A 355 2.53 11.85 13.49
N GLY A 356 1.33 12.43 13.49
CA GLY A 356 1.00 13.61 12.72
C GLY A 356 0.27 13.23 11.42
N GLY A 357 -0.04 14.21 10.62
CA GLY A 357 -0.89 14.02 9.44
C GLY A 357 -2.24 14.65 9.74
N THR A 358 -2.34 15.95 9.54
CA THR A 358 -3.60 16.69 9.66
C THR A 358 -3.82 17.46 8.37
N ILE A 359 -4.94 18.12 8.25
CA ILE A 359 -5.23 19.00 7.12
C ILE A 359 -4.20 20.11 6.98
N ASP A 360 -3.56 20.53 8.08
CA ASP A 360 -2.52 21.56 8.11
C ASP A 360 -1.21 21.11 7.43
N HIS A 361 -1.07 19.80 7.16
CA HIS A 361 0.04 19.26 6.40
C HIS A 361 -0.16 19.36 4.89
N ASN A 362 -1.31 19.83 4.42
CA ASN A 362 -1.53 20.19 3.03
C ASN A 362 -0.94 21.58 2.78
N VAL A 363 0.27 21.62 2.25
CA VAL A 363 1.01 22.87 1.97
C VAL A 363 0.83 23.31 0.52
N ALA A 364 0.95 24.61 0.27
CA ALA A 364 0.82 25.20 -1.06
C ALA A 364 2.00 24.80 -1.96
N SER A 365 1.86 25.06 -3.27
CA SER A 365 2.97 24.94 -4.21
C SER A 365 4.08 25.93 -3.85
N ASN A 366 5.34 25.54 -4.07
CA ASN A 366 6.55 26.31 -3.77
C ASN A 366 6.75 26.70 -2.28
N ASP A 367 6.07 26.03 -1.35
CA ASP A 367 6.24 26.27 0.09
C ASP A 367 7.41 25.45 0.68
N ILE A 368 7.76 24.35 0.05
CA ILE A 368 8.89 23.49 0.45
C ILE A 368 10.14 23.96 -0.31
N THR A 369 11.08 24.58 0.39
CA THR A 369 12.25 25.19 -0.27
C THR A 369 13.59 24.75 0.32
N ARG A 370 13.60 23.97 1.38
CA ARG A 370 14.83 23.60 2.08
C ARG A 370 14.81 22.17 2.62
N PHE A 371 15.98 21.56 2.65
CA PHE A 371 16.21 20.31 3.38
C PHE A 371 16.27 20.59 4.88
N ASN A 372 15.64 19.72 5.67
CA ASN A 372 15.76 19.69 7.13
C ASN A 372 16.91 18.75 7.54
N ARG A 373 16.88 17.53 7.01
CA ARG A 373 17.95 16.54 7.16
C ARG A 373 18.29 16.00 5.78
N LEU A 374 19.53 16.23 5.34
CA LEU A 374 20.02 15.78 4.04
C LEU A 374 21.12 14.73 4.24
N THR A 375 20.89 13.54 3.71
CA THR A 375 21.93 12.52 3.57
C THR A 375 22.24 12.38 2.09
N TYR A 376 23.29 13.10 1.65
CA TYR A 376 23.75 13.12 0.26
C TYR A 376 25.09 12.41 0.14
N THR A 377 25.13 11.35 -0.65
CA THR A 377 26.32 10.52 -0.85
C THR A 377 26.93 10.81 -2.21
N LEU A 378 28.12 11.40 -2.20
CA LEU A 378 28.96 11.65 -3.37
C LEU A 378 30.35 11.08 -3.14
N ASN A 379 30.81 10.19 -4.02
CA ASN A 379 32.18 9.68 -3.96
C ASN A 379 33.15 10.73 -4.50
N LYS A 380 33.85 11.43 -3.61
CA LYS A 380 34.77 12.55 -3.91
C LYS A 380 36.20 12.11 -4.18
N ALA A 381 36.55 10.82 -4.07
CA ALA A 381 37.92 10.34 -4.04
C ALA A 381 38.79 10.75 -5.26
N ASN A 382 38.17 10.81 -6.45
CA ASN A 382 38.87 11.12 -7.71
C ASN A 382 38.29 12.36 -8.43
N LEU A 383 37.57 13.22 -7.70
CA LEU A 383 36.90 14.39 -8.26
C LEU A 383 37.69 15.68 -7.94
N ASN A 384 37.52 16.68 -8.81
CA ASN A 384 37.92 18.03 -8.48
C ASN A 384 37.08 18.55 -7.31
N GLN A 385 37.72 18.85 -6.19
CA GLN A 385 37.03 19.22 -4.94
C GLN A 385 36.16 20.49 -5.09
N ALA A 386 36.63 21.49 -5.87
CA ALA A 386 35.86 22.71 -6.10
C ALA A 386 34.57 22.44 -6.84
N ASN A 387 34.60 21.63 -7.90
CA ASN A 387 33.41 21.24 -8.67
C ASN A 387 32.47 20.37 -7.84
N ALA A 388 33.03 19.44 -7.05
CA ALA A 388 32.21 18.57 -6.18
C ALA A 388 31.47 19.38 -5.11
N THR A 389 32.15 20.37 -4.49
CA THR A 389 31.54 21.27 -3.51
C THR A 389 30.47 22.17 -4.16
N THR A 390 30.74 22.70 -5.35
CA THR A 390 29.75 23.49 -6.10
C THR A 390 28.51 22.69 -6.44
N SER A 391 28.69 21.45 -6.90
CA SER A 391 27.55 20.55 -7.18
C SER A 391 26.72 20.25 -5.93
N GLU A 392 27.36 19.95 -4.79
CA GLU A 392 26.67 19.69 -3.53
C GLU A 392 25.90 20.92 -3.01
N GLN A 393 26.49 22.12 -3.14
CA GLN A 393 25.85 23.37 -2.74
C GLN A 393 24.73 23.84 -3.71
N SER A 394 24.70 23.30 -4.92
CA SER A 394 23.66 23.60 -5.92
C SER A 394 22.35 22.86 -5.69
N LEU A 395 22.33 21.88 -4.75
CA LEU A 395 21.13 21.12 -4.44
C LEU A 395 19.99 22.03 -4.01
N ARG A 396 18.87 21.90 -4.71
CA ARG A 396 17.62 22.62 -4.46
C ARG A 396 16.46 21.65 -4.42
N VAL A 397 15.46 22.00 -3.63
CA VAL A 397 14.22 21.25 -3.54
C VAL A 397 13.04 22.23 -3.57
N PHE A 398 12.00 21.88 -4.30
CA PHE A 398 10.74 22.60 -4.31
C PHE A 398 9.59 21.66 -4.70
N ASN A 399 8.38 22.09 -4.44
CA ASN A 399 7.18 21.38 -4.84
C ASN A 399 6.40 22.23 -5.85
N ASP A 400 6.28 21.77 -7.08
CA ASP A 400 5.51 22.44 -8.14
C ASP A 400 4.00 22.40 -7.86
N LEU A 401 3.53 21.29 -7.30
CA LEU A 401 2.15 21.06 -6.94
C LEU A 401 1.95 21.14 -5.41
N PRO A 402 0.77 21.55 -4.95
CA PRO A 402 0.47 21.51 -3.52
C PRO A 402 0.48 20.08 -3.00
N SER A 403 0.83 19.89 -1.73
CA SER A 403 0.67 18.59 -1.08
C SER A 403 -0.82 18.29 -0.87
N SER A 404 -1.17 17.02 -0.88
CA SER A 404 -2.55 16.56 -0.79
C SER A 404 -2.68 15.30 0.05
N GLY A 405 -3.91 14.96 0.42
CA GLY A 405 -4.23 13.73 1.15
C GLY A 405 -4.08 13.83 2.66
N GLY A 406 -3.56 14.95 3.20
CA GLY A 406 -3.54 15.18 4.64
C GLY A 406 -4.95 15.35 5.18
N SER A 407 -5.34 14.53 6.16
CA SER A 407 -6.64 14.63 6.81
C SER A 407 -6.55 14.29 8.30
N SER A 408 -7.53 14.76 9.06
CA SER A 408 -7.61 14.52 10.50
C SER A 408 -8.06 13.10 10.88
N GLY A 409 -8.02 12.18 9.93
CA GLY A 409 -8.52 10.81 10.12
C GLY A 409 -9.96 10.64 9.65
N GLU A 410 -10.50 9.46 9.89
CA GLU A 410 -11.85 9.09 9.46
C GLU A 410 -12.92 9.73 10.34
N THR A 411 -14.00 10.19 9.73
CA THR A 411 -15.21 10.62 10.43
C THR A 411 -15.95 9.42 11.01
N LEU A 412 -16.83 9.65 11.99
CA LEU A 412 -17.64 8.57 12.59
C LEU A 412 -18.49 7.82 11.57
N ILE A 413 -18.98 8.51 10.54
CA ILE A 413 -19.77 7.91 9.47
C ILE A 413 -18.89 7.01 8.59
N GLU A 414 -17.71 7.49 8.23
CA GLU A 414 -16.74 6.70 7.47
C GLU A 414 -16.28 5.46 8.22
N ILE A 415 -16.01 5.58 9.53
CA ILE A 415 -15.65 4.43 10.38
C ILE A 415 -16.76 3.37 10.36
N LYS A 416 -18.04 3.76 10.49
CA LYS A 416 -19.18 2.83 10.42
C LYS A 416 -19.23 2.11 9.08
N GLN A 417 -19.10 2.84 7.97
CA GLN A 417 -19.16 2.28 6.62
C GLN A 417 -17.96 1.36 6.35
N ASN A 418 -16.76 1.83 6.68
CA ASN A 418 -15.52 1.08 6.45
C ASN A 418 -15.44 -0.19 7.31
N ALA A 419 -15.86 -0.12 8.58
CA ALA A 419 -15.90 -1.30 9.45
C ALA A 419 -16.87 -2.37 8.94
N SER A 420 -18.05 -1.95 8.46
CA SER A 420 -19.01 -2.88 7.85
C SER A 420 -18.49 -3.48 6.55
N ALA A 421 -17.87 -2.66 5.69
CA ALA A 421 -17.25 -3.13 4.44
C ALA A 421 -16.08 -4.09 4.70
N TYR A 422 -15.23 -3.79 5.67
CA TYR A 422 -14.11 -4.64 6.07
C TYR A 422 -14.57 -6.02 6.57
N PHE A 423 -15.58 -6.04 7.43
CA PHE A 423 -16.17 -7.28 7.94
C PHE A 423 -16.75 -8.14 6.80
N ASN A 424 -17.46 -7.52 5.85
CA ASN A 424 -18.03 -8.23 4.71
C ASN A 424 -16.97 -8.76 3.74
N ALA A 425 -15.86 -8.03 3.54
CA ALA A 425 -14.77 -8.43 2.66
C ALA A 425 -13.94 -9.61 3.21
N GLN A 426 -13.94 -9.85 4.52
CA GLN A 426 -13.21 -10.93 5.23
C GLN A 426 -11.72 -11.03 4.89
N ASN A 427 -11.13 -9.95 4.39
CA ASN A 427 -9.69 -9.81 4.07
C ASN A 427 -9.09 -10.94 3.20
N ARG A 428 -9.87 -11.49 2.25
CA ARG A 428 -9.47 -12.57 1.34
C ARG A 428 -9.41 -12.07 -0.11
N ALA A 429 -8.54 -12.68 -0.92
CA ALA A 429 -8.47 -12.44 -2.35
C ALA A 429 -9.38 -13.44 -3.08
N VAL A 430 -10.38 -12.95 -3.80
CA VAL A 430 -11.37 -13.74 -4.55
C VAL A 430 -11.32 -13.39 -6.04
N THR A 431 -11.21 -12.10 -6.35
CA THR A 431 -11.19 -11.61 -7.73
C THR A 431 -9.76 -11.46 -8.25
N ARG A 432 -9.61 -11.40 -9.58
CA ARG A 432 -8.30 -11.09 -10.22
C ARG A 432 -7.73 -9.78 -9.69
N GLN A 433 -8.57 -8.78 -9.51
CA GLN A 433 -8.16 -7.46 -9.02
C GLN A 433 -7.67 -7.52 -7.58
N ASP A 434 -8.25 -8.35 -6.72
CA ASP A 434 -7.79 -8.52 -5.34
C ASP A 434 -6.36 -9.04 -5.30
N TYR A 435 -6.04 -10.07 -6.10
CA TYR A 435 -4.68 -10.61 -6.20
C TYR A 435 -3.69 -9.56 -6.71
N ILE A 436 -4.03 -8.81 -7.77
CA ILE A 436 -3.18 -7.75 -8.32
C ILE A 436 -2.93 -6.67 -7.27
N THR A 437 -3.97 -6.21 -6.58
CA THR A 437 -3.86 -5.21 -5.51
C THR A 437 -2.97 -5.71 -4.37
N ARG A 438 -3.10 -6.99 -3.98
CA ARG A 438 -2.22 -7.58 -2.96
C ARG A 438 -0.77 -7.67 -3.42
N CYS A 439 -0.51 -7.97 -4.69
CA CYS A 439 0.86 -7.96 -5.21
C CYS A 439 1.52 -6.60 -5.06
N TYR A 440 0.82 -5.52 -5.41
CA TYR A 440 1.35 -4.15 -5.26
C TYR A 440 1.51 -3.71 -3.80
N ASN A 441 0.76 -4.32 -2.88
CA ASN A 441 0.87 -4.05 -1.44
C ASN A 441 1.98 -4.83 -0.75
N LEU A 442 2.81 -5.58 -1.48
CA LEU A 442 3.99 -6.22 -0.90
C LEU A 442 4.95 -5.14 -0.37
N PRO A 443 5.35 -5.18 0.92
CA PRO A 443 6.30 -4.21 1.46
C PRO A 443 7.64 -4.25 0.71
N GLN A 444 8.17 -3.08 0.35
CA GLN A 444 9.38 -2.93 -0.49
C GLN A 444 10.61 -3.70 0.01
N LYS A 445 10.75 -3.86 1.34
CA LYS A 445 11.84 -4.64 1.93
C LYS A 445 11.90 -6.11 1.49
N PHE A 446 10.81 -6.66 0.96
CA PHE A 446 10.71 -8.02 0.45
C PHE A 446 10.85 -8.13 -1.06
N GLY A 447 11.07 -7.03 -1.72
CA GLY A 447 11.15 -6.89 -3.16
C GLY A 447 10.07 -5.97 -3.69
N ASN A 448 10.33 -5.42 -4.88
CA ASN A 448 9.42 -4.48 -5.52
C ASN A 448 8.71 -5.16 -6.69
N ILE A 449 7.38 -5.12 -6.69
CA ILE A 449 6.55 -5.57 -7.80
C ILE A 449 6.15 -4.35 -8.63
N ALA A 450 6.71 -4.27 -9.81
CA ALA A 450 6.42 -3.20 -10.76
C ALA A 450 5.08 -3.38 -11.45
N LYS A 451 4.85 -4.60 -11.95
CA LYS A 451 3.66 -4.97 -12.72
C LYS A 451 3.22 -6.37 -12.35
N ALA A 452 1.90 -6.55 -12.26
CA ALA A 452 1.28 -7.83 -12.00
C ALA A 452 0.09 -8.04 -12.93
N PHE A 453 -0.02 -9.25 -13.46
CA PHE A 453 -1.13 -9.66 -14.32
C PHE A 453 -1.47 -11.12 -14.03
N ILE A 454 -2.76 -11.43 -13.91
CA ILE A 454 -3.21 -12.77 -13.54
C ILE A 454 -4.14 -13.37 -14.60
N VAL A 455 -3.89 -14.63 -14.91
CA VAL A 455 -4.67 -15.40 -15.89
C VAL A 455 -4.91 -16.79 -15.30
N GLN A 456 -6.08 -17.35 -15.55
CA GLN A 456 -6.34 -18.77 -15.29
C GLN A 456 -5.50 -19.66 -16.22
N ASP A 457 -5.08 -20.81 -15.75
CA ASP A 457 -4.22 -21.72 -16.52
C ASP A 457 -4.86 -22.20 -17.81
N GLU A 458 -6.18 -22.37 -17.83
CA GLU A 458 -6.96 -22.74 -19.03
C GLU A 458 -6.93 -21.70 -20.17
N GLN A 459 -6.66 -20.42 -19.84
CA GLN A 459 -6.67 -19.33 -20.83
C GLN A 459 -5.36 -19.25 -21.62
N LEU A 460 -4.34 -20.00 -21.22
CA LEU A 460 -3.02 -20.04 -21.83
C LEU A 460 -2.74 -21.40 -22.49
N GLU A 461 -3.73 -22.01 -23.12
CA GLU A 461 -3.49 -23.13 -24.06
C GLU A 461 -2.69 -22.68 -25.29
N VAL A 462 -1.56 -22.05 -25.06
CA VAL A 462 -0.61 -21.73 -26.12
C VAL A 462 0.38 -22.89 -26.18
N GLY A 463 0.22 -23.75 -27.17
CA GLY A 463 1.20 -24.77 -27.47
C GLY A 463 2.59 -24.13 -27.67
N GLN A 464 3.63 -24.81 -27.24
CA GLN A 464 5.00 -24.36 -27.49
C GLN A 464 5.20 -24.15 -29.00
N LEU A 465 5.83 -23.04 -29.35
CA LEU A 465 6.25 -22.81 -30.74
C LEU A 465 7.46 -23.69 -31.05
N GLU A 466 7.26 -24.74 -31.82
CA GLU A 466 8.34 -25.58 -32.32
C GLU A 466 8.60 -25.28 -33.79
N VAL A 467 9.86 -25.28 -34.17
CA VAL A 467 10.25 -25.17 -35.55
C VAL A 467 10.25 -26.57 -36.16
N ILE A 468 9.17 -26.93 -36.84
CA ILE A 468 9.04 -28.19 -37.59
C ILE A 468 9.15 -27.88 -39.08
N ASP A 469 10.09 -28.51 -39.74
CA ASP A 469 10.36 -28.33 -41.19
C ASP A 469 10.63 -26.86 -41.62
N GLY A 470 11.35 -26.11 -40.76
CA GLY A 470 11.66 -24.69 -41.01
C GLY A 470 10.48 -23.73 -40.92
N LYS A 471 9.33 -24.19 -40.44
CA LYS A 471 8.15 -23.36 -40.17
C LYS A 471 7.82 -23.41 -38.69
N ILE A 472 7.58 -22.25 -38.11
CA ILE A 472 7.11 -22.13 -36.75
C ILE A 472 5.68 -22.68 -36.69
N ARG A 473 5.48 -23.80 -36.01
CA ARG A 473 4.17 -24.39 -35.73
C ARG A 473 3.90 -24.38 -34.24
N GLN A 474 2.68 -24.08 -33.88
CA GLN A 474 2.19 -24.19 -32.53
C GLN A 474 1.86 -25.67 -32.27
N VAL A 475 2.67 -26.33 -31.45
CA VAL A 475 2.46 -27.73 -31.06
C VAL A 475 1.72 -27.72 -29.73
N LYS A 476 0.48 -28.23 -29.74
CA LYS A 476 -0.26 -28.50 -28.53
C LYS A 476 0.48 -29.55 -27.73
N ASN A 477 0.89 -29.23 -26.53
CA ASN A 477 1.44 -30.23 -25.60
C ASN A 477 0.27 -30.97 -24.96
N ASP A 478 -0.16 -32.07 -25.57
CA ASP A 478 -1.29 -32.91 -25.09
C ASP A 478 -1.04 -33.52 -23.72
N ASN A 479 0.16 -33.36 -23.15
CA ASN A 479 0.53 -33.89 -21.83
C ASN A 479 0.36 -32.89 -20.67
N VAL A 480 0.00 -31.64 -20.93
CA VAL A 480 -0.25 -30.66 -19.87
C VAL A 480 -1.76 -30.53 -19.71
N ILE A 481 -2.28 -31.19 -18.68
CA ILE A 481 -3.68 -31.02 -18.30
C ILE A 481 -3.80 -29.65 -17.62
N PRO A 482 -4.56 -28.69 -18.19
CA PRO A 482 -4.75 -27.40 -17.56
C PRO A 482 -5.46 -27.59 -16.21
N ASN A 483 -4.95 -26.96 -15.18
CA ASN A 483 -5.56 -27.00 -13.85
C ASN A 483 -6.46 -25.75 -13.67
N PRO A 484 -7.79 -25.88 -13.70
CA PRO A 484 -8.71 -24.75 -13.59
C PRO A 484 -8.60 -24.01 -12.26
N LEU A 485 -8.02 -24.65 -11.25
CA LEU A 485 -7.76 -24.04 -9.93
C LEU A 485 -6.39 -23.34 -9.87
N ALA A 486 -5.56 -23.47 -10.91
CA ALA A 486 -4.27 -22.81 -10.96
C ALA A 486 -4.39 -21.43 -11.58
N LEU A 487 -3.85 -20.44 -10.87
CA LEU A 487 -3.72 -19.07 -11.31
C LEU A 487 -2.27 -18.79 -11.70
N ASN A 488 -2.04 -18.38 -12.93
CA ASN A 488 -0.73 -17.92 -13.39
C ASN A 488 -0.63 -16.42 -13.15
N LEU A 489 0.20 -16.04 -12.20
CA LEU A 489 0.50 -14.67 -11.84
C LEU A 489 1.80 -14.24 -12.53
N TYR A 490 1.69 -13.36 -13.51
CA TYR A 490 2.82 -12.78 -14.22
C TYR A 490 3.25 -11.50 -13.53
N CYS A 491 4.49 -11.46 -13.08
CA CYS A 491 5.03 -10.33 -12.35
C CYS A 491 6.32 -9.83 -12.98
N LEU A 492 6.55 -8.53 -12.84
CA LEU A 492 7.81 -7.87 -13.16
C LEU A 492 8.23 -7.02 -11.97
N GLY A 493 9.52 -6.88 -11.76
CA GLY A 493 10.11 -6.03 -10.73
C GLY A 493 10.89 -4.87 -11.33
N TYR A 494 11.44 -4.04 -10.44
CA TYR A 494 12.44 -3.04 -10.81
C TYR A 494 13.81 -3.48 -10.29
N ASP A 495 14.84 -3.25 -11.10
CA ASP A 495 16.23 -3.37 -10.66
C ASP A 495 16.64 -2.16 -9.79
N THR A 496 17.89 -2.17 -9.29
CA THR A 496 18.48 -1.05 -8.51
C THR A 496 18.50 0.27 -9.28
N ASN A 497 18.42 0.21 -10.61
CA ASN A 497 18.37 1.35 -11.52
C ASN A 497 16.94 1.71 -11.92
N ARG A 498 15.93 1.15 -11.23
CA ARG A 498 14.49 1.37 -11.49
C ARG A 498 14.06 1.04 -12.93
N LYS A 499 14.69 0.04 -13.55
CA LYS A 499 14.31 -0.51 -14.86
C LYS A 499 13.53 -1.78 -14.67
N LEU A 500 12.57 -2.06 -15.58
CA LEU A 500 11.81 -3.30 -15.54
C LEU A 500 12.71 -4.51 -15.80
N VAL A 501 12.58 -5.50 -14.91
CA VAL A 501 13.29 -6.78 -15.01
C VAL A 501 12.39 -7.92 -14.55
N ALA A 502 12.75 -9.14 -14.94
CA ALA A 502 12.16 -10.35 -14.39
C ALA A 502 12.44 -10.44 -12.89
N LEU A 503 11.50 -10.98 -12.14
CA LEU A 503 11.65 -11.15 -10.69
C LEU A 503 12.69 -12.21 -10.37
N ASN A 504 13.56 -11.92 -9.42
CA ASN A 504 14.45 -12.93 -8.86
C ASN A 504 13.68 -13.95 -7.98
N THR A 505 14.28 -15.10 -7.74
CA THR A 505 13.65 -16.20 -7.00
C THR A 505 13.29 -15.83 -5.56
N ALA A 506 14.07 -14.93 -4.92
CA ALA A 506 13.82 -14.47 -3.56
C ALA A 506 12.52 -13.66 -3.48
N VAL A 507 12.32 -12.70 -4.41
CA VAL A 507 11.08 -11.91 -4.49
C VAL A 507 9.87 -12.82 -4.78
N LYS A 508 10.00 -13.77 -5.71
CA LYS A 508 8.90 -14.72 -6.00
C LYS A 508 8.53 -15.54 -4.77
N ARG A 509 9.50 -15.99 -3.98
CA ARG A 509 9.26 -16.71 -2.73
C ARG A 509 8.59 -15.83 -1.69
N ASN A 510 9.07 -14.60 -1.51
CA ASN A 510 8.45 -13.62 -0.61
C ASN A 510 7.00 -13.33 -1.01
N LEU A 511 6.76 -13.09 -2.31
CA LEU A 511 5.42 -12.84 -2.83
C LEU A 511 4.49 -14.05 -2.61
N LYS A 512 4.97 -15.26 -2.86
CA LYS A 512 4.18 -16.49 -2.62
C LYS A 512 3.81 -16.62 -1.15
N THR A 513 4.76 -16.41 -0.24
CA THR A 513 4.53 -16.42 1.21
C THR A 513 3.54 -15.33 1.63
N TYR A 514 3.67 -14.13 1.08
CA TYR A 514 2.76 -13.02 1.36
C TYR A 514 1.32 -13.30 0.88
N LEU A 515 1.15 -13.77 -0.35
CA LEU A 515 -0.17 -14.09 -0.90
C LEU A 515 -0.85 -15.28 -0.20
N SER A 516 -0.08 -16.16 0.44
CA SER A 516 -0.64 -17.30 1.18
C SER A 516 -1.57 -16.89 2.33
N GLN A 517 -1.45 -15.66 2.84
CA GLN A 517 -2.33 -15.11 3.88
C GLN A 517 -3.74 -14.78 3.38
N TYR A 518 -3.85 -14.47 2.09
CA TYR A 518 -5.07 -13.92 1.50
C TYR A 518 -5.76 -14.86 0.53
N ARG A 519 -5.03 -15.86 0.00
CA ARG A 519 -5.58 -16.81 -0.98
C ARG A 519 -6.66 -17.70 -0.39
N ILE A 520 -7.59 -18.14 -1.22
CA ILE A 520 -8.52 -19.21 -0.88
C ILE A 520 -7.75 -20.53 -0.88
N LEU A 521 -8.14 -21.48 -0.02
CA LEU A 521 -7.45 -22.78 0.13
C LEU A 521 -7.34 -23.57 -1.18
N THR A 522 -8.33 -23.42 -2.05
CA THR A 522 -8.38 -24.12 -3.35
C THR A 522 -7.49 -23.53 -4.42
N ASP A 523 -7.07 -22.25 -4.27
CA ASP A 523 -6.32 -21.56 -5.31
C ASP A 523 -4.84 -21.94 -5.27
N ALA A 524 -4.33 -22.44 -6.38
CA ALA A 524 -2.89 -22.66 -6.59
C ALA A 524 -2.32 -21.47 -7.38
N ILE A 525 -1.31 -20.79 -6.81
CA ILE A 525 -0.70 -19.63 -7.44
C ILE A 525 0.67 -20.01 -7.99
N ASN A 526 0.83 -19.88 -9.31
CA ASN A 526 2.10 -20.01 -10.01
C ASN A 526 2.63 -18.62 -10.37
N ILE A 527 3.79 -18.25 -9.86
CA ILE A 527 4.40 -16.95 -10.14
C ILE A 527 5.36 -17.12 -11.33
N LYS A 528 5.04 -16.42 -12.41
CA LYS A 528 5.80 -16.43 -13.68
C LYS A 528 6.31 -15.01 -13.97
N ASP A 529 7.34 -14.92 -14.83
CA ASP A 529 7.82 -13.62 -15.30
C ASP A 529 7.01 -13.14 -16.49
N GLY A 530 6.68 -11.84 -16.53
CA GLY A 530 6.16 -11.20 -17.73
C GLY A 530 7.29 -10.87 -18.72
N TYR A 531 6.97 -10.76 -19.99
CA TYR A 531 7.94 -10.38 -21.02
C TYR A 531 8.01 -8.86 -21.15
N VAL A 532 9.23 -8.30 -21.13
CA VAL A 532 9.47 -6.88 -21.39
C VAL A 532 9.91 -6.71 -22.84
N ILE A 533 9.11 -5.98 -23.62
CA ILE A 533 9.43 -5.63 -25.00
C ILE A 533 9.90 -4.17 -25.01
N ASN A 534 11.20 -3.97 -25.17
CA ASN A 534 11.74 -2.61 -25.22
C ASN A 534 11.51 -1.99 -26.59
N VAL A 535 11.01 -0.76 -26.60
CA VAL A 535 10.67 -0.02 -27.81
C VAL A 535 11.39 1.32 -27.88
N GLY A 536 11.72 1.73 -29.10
CA GLY A 536 12.16 3.08 -29.42
C GLY A 536 11.13 3.78 -30.30
N VAL A 537 10.98 5.08 -30.13
CA VAL A 537 9.99 5.89 -30.84
C VAL A 537 10.68 6.93 -31.72
N ARG A 538 10.37 6.94 -33.02
CA ARG A 538 10.80 7.97 -33.94
C ARG A 538 9.62 8.72 -34.50
N PHE A 539 9.68 10.05 -34.46
CA PHE A 539 8.63 10.90 -34.98
C PHE A 539 9.20 12.18 -35.64
N ALA A 540 8.42 12.80 -36.48
CA ALA A 540 8.76 14.09 -37.07
C ALA A 540 7.60 15.06 -36.91
N ILE A 541 7.90 16.33 -36.66
CA ILE A 541 6.92 17.39 -36.48
C ILE A 541 7.20 18.58 -37.39
N THR A 542 6.14 19.30 -37.74
CA THR A 542 6.23 20.65 -38.29
C THR A 542 5.89 21.67 -37.21
N THR A 543 6.65 22.76 -37.16
CA THR A 543 6.51 23.76 -36.11
C THR A 543 5.90 25.07 -36.66
N LYS A 544 5.26 25.81 -35.78
CA LYS A 544 4.67 27.11 -36.09
C LYS A 544 5.77 28.12 -36.40
N ARG A 545 5.59 28.90 -37.47
CA ARG A 545 6.56 29.89 -37.90
C ARG A 545 6.82 30.97 -36.84
N GLY A 546 8.10 31.27 -36.63
CA GLY A 546 8.53 32.26 -35.63
C GLY A 546 8.71 31.77 -34.22
N MET A 547 8.48 30.46 -33.95
CA MET A 547 8.78 29.85 -32.67
C MET A 547 10.10 29.07 -32.72
N ASN A 548 10.74 28.89 -31.56
CA ASN A 548 11.98 28.10 -31.49
C ASN A 548 11.70 26.60 -31.64
N ALA A 549 12.04 26.07 -32.81
CA ALA A 549 11.81 24.66 -33.18
C ALA A 549 12.41 23.66 -32.18
N ASN A 550 13.60 23.96 -31.61
CA ASN A 550 14.25 23.08 -30.65
C ASN A 550 13.52 23.03 -29.30
N VAL A 551 12.89 24.13 -28.89
CA VAL A 551 12.09 24.16 -27.66
C VAL A 551 10.81 23.34 -27.83
N ILE A 552 10.15 23.48 -28.98
CA ILE A 552 8.94 22.72 -29.30
C ILE A 552 9.26 21.22 -29.40
N LEU A 553 10.36 20.87 -30.08
CA LEU A 553 10.82 19.48 -30.18
C LEU A 553 11.06 18.87 -28.80
N ARG A 554 11.70 19.62 -27.91
CA ARG A 554 11.97 19.14 -26.53
C ARG A 554 10.66 18.90 -25.75
N LYS A 555 9.67 19.79 -25.91
CA LYS A 555 8.33 19.60 -25.34
C LYS A 555 7.62 18.38 -25.93
N ALA A 556 7.76 18.14 -27.23
CA ALA A 556 7.19 16.97 -27.90
C ALA A 556 7.84 15.66 -27.40
N ILE A 557 9.17 15.65 -27.23
CA ILE A 557 9.89 14.50 -26.62
C ILE A 557 9.42 14.26 -25.19
N ALA A 558 9.23 15.31 -24.40
CA ALA A 558 8.71 15.19 -23.03
C ALA A 558 7.28 14.61 -23.02
N GLN A 559 6.44 14.98 -24.00
CA GLN A 559 5.08 14.43 -24.11
C GLN A 559 5.10 12.94 -24.48
N VAL A 560 5.99 12.50 -25.40
CA VAL A 560 6.18 11.07 -25.70
C VAL A 560 6.68 10.31 -24.46
N ARG A 561 7.62 10.88 -23.72
CA ARG A 561 8.10 10.31 -22.45
C ARG A 561 6.98 10.12 -21.45
N GLU A 562 6.12 11.13 -21.29
CA GLU A 562 4.97 11.07 -20.37
C GLU A 562 3.91 10.07 -20.83
N PHE A 563 3.72 9.90 -22.14
CA PHE A 563 2.83 8.86 -22.69
C PHE A 563 3.32 7.45 -22.33
N PHE A 564 4.62 7.19 -22.50
CA PHE A 564 5.24 5.89 -22.20
C PHE A 564 5.72 5.76 -20.76
N ARG A 565 5.31 6.64 -19.86
CA ARG A 565 5.63 6.52 -18.45
C ARG A 565 5.11 5.17 -17.94
N ILE A 566 6.03 4.34 -17.44
CA ILE A 566 5.75 2.92 -17.14
C ILE A 566 4.64 2.74 -16.10
N GLU A 567 4.42 3.72 -15.23
CA GLU A 567 3.32 3.70 -14.26
C GLU A 567 1.95 3.63 -14.92
N LYS A 568 1.79 4.26 -16.08
CA LYS A 568 0.54 4.29 -16.87
C LYS A 568 0.32 3.03 -17.70
N TRP A 569 1.37 2.22 -17.89
CA TRP A 569 1.31 1.03 -18.73
C TRP A 569 1.06 -0.23 -17.92
N GLN A 570 0.27 -1.14 -18.48
CA GLN A 570 -0.04 -2.44 -17.90
C GLN A 570 0.43 -3.57 -18.81
N ILE A 571 0.59 -4.77 -18.24
CA ILE A 571 0.85 -5.97 -19.02
C ILE A 571 -0.34 -6.22 -19.95
N ASN A 572 -0.08 -6.60 -21.20
CA ASN A 572 -1.03 -6.82 -22.29
C ASN A 572 -1.77 -5.56 -22.78
N GLN A 573 -1.23 -4.37 -22.52
CA GLN A 573 -1.79 -3.13 -23.06
C GLN A 573 -1.24 -2.87 -24.47
N PRO A 574 -2.11 -2.66 -25.49
CA PRO A 574 -1.67 -2.35 -26.87
C PRO A 574 -1.22 -0.88 -26.98
N ILE A 575 -0.35 -0.59 -27.96
CA ILE A 575 0.04 0.79 -28.30
C ILE A 575 -0.88 1.28 -29.42
N ILE A 576 -1.61 2.35 -29.18
CA ILE A 576 -2.47 3.00 -30.17
C ILE A 576 -1.71 4.17 -30.77
N LEU A 577 -1.28 4.05 -32.03
CA LEU A 577 -0.43 5.05 -32.70
C LEU A 577 -1.15 6.38 -32.91
N SER A 578 -2.45 6.36 -33.13
CA SER A 578 -3.27 7.57 -33.27
C SER A 578 -3.32 8.40 -31.97
N ASP A 579 -3.40 7.73 -30.82
CA ASP A 579 -3.41 8.42 -29.52
C ASP A 579 -2.07 9.09 -29.25
N LEU A 580 -0.97 8.40 -29.58
CA LEU A 580 0.37 8.97 -29.45
C LEU A 580 0.55 10.18 -30.38
N ALA A 581 0.11 10.08 -31.63
CA ALA A 581 0.14 11.20 -32.58
C ALA A 581 -0.70 12.39 -32.10
N TYR A 582 -1.87 12.10 -31.55
CA TYR A 582 -2.75 13.12 -30.95
C TYR A 582 -2.06 13.82 -29.78
N GLN A 583 -1.46 13.09 -28.86
CA GLN A 583 -0.75 13.65 -27.72
C GLN A 583 0.41 14.58 -28.14
N ILE A 584 1.16 14.20 -29.18
CA ILE A 584 2.22 15.05 -29.73
C ILE A 584 1.62 16.33 -30.36
N SER A 585 0.49 16.23 -31.04
CA SER A 585 -0.16 17.37 -31.69
C SER A 585 -0.72 18.40 -30.70
N LEU A 586 -0.99 18.01 -29.46
CA LEU A 586 -1.44 18.92 -28.39
C LEU A 586 -0.34 19.85 -27.85
N VAL A 587 0.92 19.58 -28.20
CA VAL A 587 2.05 20.41 -27.75
C VAL A 587 1.98 21.78 -28.43
N ASP A 588 1.95 22.85 -27.62
CA ASP A 588 1.90 24.22 -28.14
C ASP A 588 3.10 24.52 -29.07
N GLY A 589 2.80 24.96 -30.27
CA GLY A 589 3.79 25.21 -31.32
C GLY A 589 3.97 24.06 -32.33
N VAL A 590 3.41 22.87 -32.11
CA VAL A 590 3.32 21.81 -33.11
C VAL A 590 2.14 22.11 -34.04
N VAL A 591 2.38 22.09 -35.34
CA VAL A 591 1.34 22.24 -36.36
C VAL A 591 0.79 20.89 -36.80
N SER A 592 1.67 19.96 -37.10
CA SER A 592 1.29 18.60 -37.45
C SER A 592 2.41 17.61 -37.16
N VAL A 593 2.02 16.36 -36.94
CA VAL A 593 2.93 15.20 -36.93
C VAL A 593 3.02 14.70 -38.34
N VAL A 594 4.22 14.51 -38.85
CA VAL A 594 4.48 14.05 -40.23
C VAL A 594 5.31 12.76 -40.21
N PRO A 595 5.19 11.91 -41.21
CA PRO A 595 6.00 10.69 -41.29
C PRO A 595 7.50 10.99 -41.29
N PRO A 596 8.31 10.32 -40.46
CA PRO A 596 9.76 10.41 -40.54
C PRO A 596 10.23 9.83 -41.85
N LYS A 597 11.19 10.48 -42.52
CA LYS A 597 11.64 10.09 -43.87
C LYS A 597 12.59 8.89 -43.90
N ASP A 598 13.28 8.64 -42.80
CA ASP A 598 14.34 7.65 -42.71
C ASP A 598 13.77 6.28 -42.30
N ASN A 599 13.99 5.24 -43.12
CA ASN A 599 13.57 3.84 -42.85
C ASN A 599 12.07 3.62 -42.54
N ASN A 600 11.19 4.38 -43.18
CA ASN A 600 9.74 4.29 -42.99
C ASN A 600 9.05 3.75 -44.26
N PRO A 601 9.07 2.43 -44.52
CA PRO A 601 8.52 1.86 -45.76
C PRO A 601 7.00 2.00 -45.87
N ASN A 602 6.30 2.07 -44.73
CA ASN A 602 4.84 2.17 -44.67
C ASN A 602 4.33 3.60 -44.59
N ASN A 603 5.23 4.59 -44.52
CA ASN A 603 4.90 6.00 -44.36
C ASN A 603 4.06 6.28 -43.08
N ASP A 604 4.34 5.53 -41.98
CA ASP A 604 3.67 5.67 -40.71
C ASP A 604 3.99 7.01 -40.08
N LEU A 605 2.99 7.66 -39.44
CA LEU A 605 3.16 8.97 -38.76
C LEU A 605 4.16 8.90 -37.63
N ILE A 606 4.21 7.76 -36.95
CA ILE A 606 5.14 7.48 -35.86
C ILE A 606 5.68 6.09 -36.06
N MET A 607 6.99 5.94 -36.00
CA MET A 607 7.68 4.68 -36.16
C MET A 607 8.10 4.16 -34.80
N ILE A 608 7.71 2.92 -34.51
CA ILE A 608 8.12 2.22 -33.30
C ILE A 608 9.01 1.06 -33.67
N GLU A 609 10.19 1.00 -33.04
CA GLU A 609 11.21 -0.02 -33.29
C GLU A 609 11.42 -0.87 -32.05
N ASN A 610 11.67 -2.18 -32.24
CA ASN A 610 12.08 -3.06 -31.15
C ASN A 610 13.58 -2.87 -30.84
N LYS A 611 13.90 -2.52 -29.58
CA LYS A 611 15.26 -2.39 -29.06
C LYS A 611 15.57 -3.64 -28.21
N HIS A 612 16.33 -4.58 -28.75
CA HIS A 612 16.54 -5.91 -28.14
C HIS A 612 17.99 -6.24 -27.79
N LEU A 613 18.97 -5.41 -28.16
CA LEU A 613 20.39 -5.72 -27.95
C LEU A 613 20.75 -5.72 -26.45
N VAL A 614 21.07 -6.89 -25.90
CA VAL A 614 21.49 -7.05 -24.48
C VAL A 614 22.72 -6.23 -24.16
N SER A 615 23.67 -6.09 -25.09
CA SER A 615 24.85 -5.24 -24.93
C SER A 615 24.52 -3.75 -24.78
N GLY A 616 23.35 -3.31 -25.25
CA GLY A 616 22.80 -1.97 -25.04
C GLY A 616 21.98 -1.82 -23.75
N GLY A 617 21.91 -2.86 -22.93
CA GLY A 617 21.15 -2.85 -21.68
C GLY A 617 19.66 -3.16 -21.81
N TYR A 618 19.21 -3.66 -22.97
CA TYR A 618 17.81 -4.04 -23.21
C TYR A 618 17.51 -5.49 -22.77
N SER A 619 16.23 -5.88 -22.80
CA SER A 619 15.76 -7.17 -22.29
C SER A 619 16.23 -8.40 -23.06
N GLY A 620 16.67 -8.23 -24.30
CA GLY A 620 17.00 -9.35 -25.21
C GLY A 620 15.79 -9.91 -25.97
N ASN A 621 14.57 -9.48 -25.65
CA ASN A 621 13.35 -9.99 -26.27
C ASN A 621 13.16 -9.39 -27.66
N VAL A 622 13.14 -10.26 -28.67
CA VAL A 622 12.87 -9.88 -30.05
C VAL A 622 11.38 -9.97 -30.32
N TYR A 623 10.81 -8.88 -30.84
CA TYR A 623 9.40 -8.82 -31.18
C TYR A 623 9.17 -8.12 -32.51
N ASP A 624 8.45 -8.76 -33.40
CA ASP A 624 8.12 -8.20 -34.72
C ASP A 624 6.93 -7.23 -34.60
N LEU A 625 7.26 -5.95 -34.38
CA LEU A 625 6.26 -4.89 -34.24
C LEU A 625 5.48 -4.65 -35.53
N GLN A 626 6.08 -4.91 -36.71
CA GLN A 626 5.38 -4.74 -38.00
C GLN A 626 4.29 -5.79 -38.19
N ALA A 627 4.60 -7.05 -37.91
CA ALA A 627 3.62 -8.13 -37.96
C ALA A 627 2.53 -7.99 -36.88
N ALA A 628 2.88 -7.38 -35.77
CA ALA A 628 1.95 -7.12 -34.63
C ALA A 628 1.08 -5.88 -34.83
N THR A 629 1.37 -5.04 -35.83
CA THR A 629 0.60 -3.83 -36.12
C THR A 629 -0.59 -4.14 -37.00
N LYS A 630 -1.79 -3.84 -36.51
CA LYS A 630 -3.02 -3.95 -37.26
C LYS A 630 -3.87 -2.70 -37.04
N ASP A 631 -4.28 -2.07 -38.13
CA ASP A 631 -5.16 -0.89 -38.13
C ASP A 631 -4.63 0.28 -37.25
N GLY A 632 -3.30 0.47 -37.23
CA GLY A 632 -2.66 1.52 -36.41
C GLY A 632 -2.56 1.20 -34.89
N VAL A 633 -2.82 -0.06 -34.53
CA VAL A 633 -2.66 -0.56 -33.16
C VAL A 633 -1.59 -1.65 -33.14
N ILE A 634 -0.61 -1.52 -32.25
CA ILE A 634 0.41 -2.53 -32.01
C ILE A 634 -0.05 -3.39 -30.84
N TYR A 635 -0.33 -4.65 -31.12
CA TYR A 635 -0.77 -5.61 -30.11
C TYR A 635 0.42 -6.23 -29.37
N PRO A 636 0.30 -6.51 -28.07
CA PRO A 636 1.30 -7.28 -27.33
C PRO A 636 1.31 -8.75 -27.79
N SER A 637 2.36 -9.48 -27.40
CA SER A 637 2.44 -10.92 -27.69
C SER A 637 1.31 -11.70 -26.97
N MET A 638 1.05 -12.93 -27.43
CA MET A 638 0.09 -13.81 -26.76
C MET A 638 0.54 -14.17 -25.34
N ASP A 639 1.85 -14.29 -25.10
CA ASP A 639 2.39 -14.37 -23.75
C ASP A 639 2.32 -12.98 -23.08
N PRO A 640 1.94 -12.90 -21.81
CA PRO A 640 1.80 -11.62 -21.14
C PRO A 640 3.04 -10.75 -21.22
N ALA A 641 2.97 -9.68 -22.00
CA ALA A 641 4.07 -8.78 -22.32
C ALA A 641 3.73 -7.32 -22.03
N ILE A 642 4.75 -6.51 -21.76
CA ILE A 642 4.63 -5.07 -21.55
C ILE A 642 5.61 -4.34 -22.48
N PHE A 643 5.15 -3.23 -23.05
CA PHE A 643 6.00 -2.32 -23.81
C PHE A 643 6.68 -1.32 -22.88
N GLU A 644 7.98 -1.14 -23.03
CA GLU A 644 8.79 -0.21 -22.22
C GLU A 644 9.76 0.57 -23.09
N ILE A 645 9.85 1.89 -22.86
CA ILE A 645 10.99 2.70 -23.30
C ILE A 645 12.04 2.67 -22.19
N LYS A 646 13.07 1.85 -22.35
CA LYS A 646 14.05 1.58 -21.29
C LYS A 646 15.01 2.72 -21.04
N LEU A 647 15.40 3.45 -22.08
CA LEU A 647 16.34 4.57 -22.05
C LEU A 647 15.69 5.82 -22.65
N PRO A 648 14.83 6.55 -21.91
CA PRO A 648 14.02 7.64 -22.47
C PRO A 648 14.82 8.75 -23.18
N ASN A 649 16.09 8.93 -22.81
CA ASN A 649 16.95 9.97 -23.39
C ASN A 649 17.59 9.56 -24.72
N THR A 650 17.58 8.26 -25.08
CA THR A 650 18.18 7.72 -26.31
C THR A 650 17.16 7.05 -27.22
N ASP A 651 16.09 6.49 -26.66
CA ASP A 651 15.11 5.70 -27.39
C ASP A 651 13.98 6.56 -28.00
N ILE A 652 13.90 7.85 -27.62
CA ILE A 652 12.93 8.80 -28.18
C ILE A 652 13.68 9.75 -29.11
N GLU A 653 13.47 9.60 -30.40
CA GLU A 653 14.09 10.41 -31.44
C GLU A 653 13.03 11.26 -32.15
N GLY A 654 13.11 12.57 -31.95
CA GLY A 654 12.23 13.53 -32.64
C GLY A 654 12.99 14.37 -33.66
N ARG A 655 12.32 14.78 -34.72
CA ARG A 655 12.89 15.63 -35.76
C ARG A 655 11.91 16.73 -36.17
N VAL A 656 12.43 17.92 -36.44
CA VAL A 656 11.66 19.01 -37.06
C VAL A 656 11.91 18.98 -38.57
N VAL A 657 10.84 18.97 -39.36
CA VAL A 657 10.94 18.84 -40.85
C VAL A 657 10.75 20.20 -41.53
N GLY A 658 10.10 21.16 -40.92
CA GLY A 658 9.90 22.49 -41.51
C GLY A 658 9.05 23.41 -40.60
N ASP A 659 9.06 24.68 -40.93
CA ASP A 659 8.24 25.73 -40.34
C ASP A 659 7.05 26.00 -41.25
N MET A 660 5.83 25.95 -40.74
CA MET A 660 4.60 26.36 -41.44
C MET A 660 4.00 27.61 -40.86
#